data_7f9c2de731d8038fed379fb142a1f7c1
#
_entry.id   7f9c2de731d8038fed379fb142a1f7c1
#
_cell.length_a   1.000
_cell.length_b   1.000
_cell.length_c   1.000
_cell.angle_alpha   90.00
_cell.angle_beta   90.00
_cell.angle_gamma   90.00
#
_symmetry.space_group_name_H-M   'P 1'
#
loop_
_entity.id
_entity.type
_entity.pdbx_description
1 polymer ?
#
loop_
_entity_poly.entity_id
_entity_poly.type
_entity_poly.pdbx_seq_one_letter_code
_entity_poly.pdbx_strand_id
1 'polypeptide(L)'
;MIKFPVLAVAGALMAALPSPAPAADPLPAVHLSGNYFQREGRPFLPVGVHWVPSKAAMQWPMEWDSASVETDFRKMREMGVNTVRLDLVWAWFEPRPGDYNPAAFAQLDELIQIAHRNGIYLQPCLFVGNEVGEAIWDVPWRQGRHPHADPEMLRLETNLAAEFGRRYGHETTIQSWDLTDEPPFWNAGKTTDAMAINWTRLIAGAIRRSDTLHPIVVGTDAQDITHGPFRPDNILDEVDFLSVHPYPVYNPSLFPDPLLSERTTYAAAFQVALSGGAGKPVMVQEMGASSAQQTPERIARYLRANLYSALSAGANGFLLWCFTDAAPETYRRIPYRRAPHETQFGLTTWDGHDRPAGAEYRIFSGLMERLDLTGLAPARLDAGVVVPFEWSKPYGELRSLGLPQYGGVPYVSNQEPGSVAGQDQADYGEMSADLAASWLSTFVLTRRAGLRAGFPREYADWKDIPMLLVPSPLTSAKKNLIHVHTVFWERAKEYVRQGGVLYASFNGETAIPDMEELFGARLADRAPVREIRLRVVEPFGGLKPGDEFRYAAGGAAADWGAILELKGGKVIATDQDGRPALIAQTLGKGKVLACAYPIEKYLSHVPAAFGESENTHRIYQALAEWAGVQPLFRTDHLEVEVGALAGSGRGYLVLTNHSDVAASVAVTGRKALRGVTQVTAAGAVPLELRGGSFRVNLEPFAGAVVEYRDMP
;
A
#
# COMPACT_ATOMS: atom_id res chain seq x y z
N MET A 1 47.45 11.97 82.64
CA MET A 1 47.00 13.35 82.47
C MET A 1 47.89 14.05 81.42
N ILE A 2 47.46 14.15 80.20
CA ILE A 2 47.89 15.21 79.25
C ILE A 2 46.89 15.14 78.11
N LYS A 3 46.12 16.22 77.95
CA LYS A 3 45.15 16.42 76.84
C LYS A 3 45.91 16.98 75.65
N PHE A 4 45.62 16.46 74.44
CA PHE A 4 45.95 17.11 73.18
C PHE A 4 44.63 17.43 72.38
N PRO A 5 44.48 18.59 71.83
CA PRO A 5 43.31 18.89 70.99
C PRO A 5 43.63 18.50 69.57
N VAL A 6 42.65 17.84 68.95
CA VAL A 6 42.63 17.55 67.49
C VAL A 6 41.92 18.72 66.80
N LEU A 7 42.64 19.48 65.99
CA LEU A 7 42.06 20.44 65.05
C LEU A 7 41.65 19.70 63.78
N ALA A 8 40.32 19.62 63.50
CA ALA A 8 39.79 19.15 62.24
C ALA A 8 39.60 20.34 61.30
N VAL A 9 40.36 20.40 60.22
CA VAL A 9 40.13 21.31 59.10
C VAL A 9 39.27 20.54 58.05
N ALA A 10 37.99 20.87 57.99
CA ALA A 10 37.09 20.41 56.95
C ALA A 10 37.16 21.37 55.75
N GLY A 11 37.96 21.01 54.75
CA GLY A 11 37.92 21.65 53.43
C GLY A 11 36.80 21.09 52.58
N ALA A 12 35.72 21.85 52.42
CA ALA A 12 34.64 21.49 51.49
C ALA A 12 35.11 21.82 50.06
N LEU A 13 35.45 20.77 49.29
CA LEU A 13 35.51 20.85 47.83
C LEU A 13 34.09 20.86 47.29
N MET A 14 33.54 22.03 46.97
CA MET A 14 32.35 22.11 46.13
C MET A 14 32.79 21.78 44.69
N ALA A 15 32.57 20.57 44.26
CA ALA A 15 32.60 20.23 42.85
C ALA A 15 31.39 20.96 42.19
N ALA A 16 31.69 21.94 41.33
CA ALA A 16 30.70 22.57 40.49
C ALA A 16 30.13 21.48 39.57
N LEU A 17 28.88 21.12 39.77
CA LEU A 17 28.13 20.35 38.81
C LEU A 17 28.13 21.14 37.49
N PRO A 18 28.43 20.50 36.33
CA PRO A 18 28.31 21.19 35.07
C PRO A 18 26.87 21.69 34.91
N SER A 19 26.71 22.94 34.55
CA SER A 19 25.40 23.48 34.16
C SER A 19 24.80 22.58 33.11
N PRO A 20 23.51 22.20 33.22
CA PRO A 20 22.87 21.46 32.16
C PRO A 20 23.01 22.23 30.84
N ALA A 21 23.45 21.57 29.78
CA ALA A 21 23.49 22.15 28.46
C ALA A 21 22.07 22.73 28.16
N PRO A 22 21.99 23.88 27.50
CA PRO A 22 20.68 24.41 27.11
C PRO A 22 19.92 23.35 26.40
N ALA A 23 18.64 23.16 26.78
CA ALA A 23 17.76 22.24 26.08
C ALA A 23 17.75 22.63 24.59
N ALA A 24 17.99 21.67 23.71
CA ALA A 24 17.87 21.90 22.29
C ALA A 24 16.46 22.37 21.97
N ASP A 25 16.31 23.28 21.01
CA ASP A 25 14.99 23.73 20.57
C ASP A 25 14.14 22.53 20.13
N PRO A 26 12.83 22.48 20.44
CA PRO A 26 11.95 21.39 20.05
C PRO A 26 11.94 21.21 18.52
N LEU A 27 11.83 19.97 18.04
CA LEU A 27 11.64 19.74 16.62
C LEU A 27 10.35 20.43 16.16
N PRO A 28 10.33 21.01 14.93
CA PRO A 28 9.10 21.59 14.41
C PRO A 28 7.98 20.56 14.32
N ALA A 29 6.79 20.94 14.74
CA ALA A 29 5.63 20.06 14.65
C ALA A 29 5.34 19.63 13.21
N VAL A 30 4.94 18.36 13.05
CA VAL A 30 4.54 17.80 11.77
C VAL A 30 3.03 17.57 11.80
N HIS A 31 2.32 18.01 10.77
CA HIS A 31 0.88 17.79 10.60
C HIS A 31 0.57 17.33 9.19
N LEU A 32 -0.57 16.69 9.00
CA LEU A 32 -1.01 16.23 7.67
C LEU A 32 -1.82 17.33 6.98
N SER A 33 -1.49 17.63 5.70
CA SER A 33 -2.26 18.57 4.89
C SER A 33 -2.22 18.18 3.41
N GLY A 34 -3.39 17.92 2.85
CA GLY A 34 -3.49 17.38 1.49
C GLY A 34 -2.84 16.00 1.40
N ASN A 35 -2.00 15.80 0.40
CA ASN A 35 -1.35 14.51 0.16
C ASN A 35 -0.10 14.27 1.02
N TYR A 36 0.47 15.29 1.63
CA TYR A 36 1.77 15.20 2.32
C TYR A 36 1.70 15.70 3.74
N PHE A 37 2.58 15.18 4.57
CA PHE A 37 2.88 15.81 5.84
C PHE A 37 3.51 17.19 5.58
N GLN A 38 3.35 18.10 6.54
CA GLN A 38 3.88 19.45 6.49
C GLN A 38 4.73 19.70 7.72
N ARG A 39 5.90 20.29 7.50
CA ARG A 39 6.80 20.79 8.52
C ARG A 39 7.17 22.24 8.19
N GLU A 40 6.89 23.17 9.07
CA GLU A 40 7.15 24.60 8.83
C GLU A 40 6.53 25.14 7.52
N GLY A 41 5.34 24.64 7.19
CA GLY A 41 4.60 25.05 5.98
C GLY A 41 5.16 24.47 4.66
N ARG A 42 6.07 23.51 4.72
CA ARG A 42 6.62 22.80 3.56
C ARG A 42 6.31 21.32 3.61
N PRO A 43 6.09 20.67 2.47
CA PRO A 43 5.94 19.22 2.43
C PRO A 43 7.11 18.51 3.09
N PHE A 44 6.78 17.56 3.95
CA PHE A 44 7.70 16.69 4.64
C PHE A 44 7.34 15.24 4.32
N LEU A 45 8.30 14.49 3.82
CA LEU A 45 8.14 13.04 3.61
C LEU A 45 8.83 12.30 4.76
N PRO A 46 8.09 11.53 5.57
CA PRO A 46 8.68 10.54 6.45
C PRO A 46 9.46 9.51 5.61
N VAL A 47 10.77 9.45 5.79
CA VAL A 47 11.65 8.46 5.17
C VAL A 47 12.47 7.85 6.29
N GLY A 48 12.26 6.56 6.52
CA GLY A 48 12.81 5.96 7.72
C GLY A 48 12.73 4.45 7.77
N VAL A 49 12.72 3.97 8.99
CA VAL A 49 12.80 2.54 9.30
C VAL A 49 11.90 2.21 10.48
N HIS A 50 11.52 0.95 10.57
CA HIS A 50 11.09 0.35 11.81
C HIS A 50 12.34 -0.02 12.64
N TRP A 51 12.33 0.31 13.93
CA TRP A 51 13.49 0.08 14.80
C TRP A 51 13.21 -1.03 15.81
N VAL A 52 14.05 -2.05 15.73
CA VAL A 52 14.20 -3.10 16.76
C VAL A 52 15.69 -3.21 17.05
N PRO A 53 16.14 -3.05 18.32
CA PRO A 53 17.56 -3.10 18.63
C PRO A 53 18.15 -4.49 18.45
N SER A 54 19.30 -4.59 17.78
CA SER A 54 19.89 -5.87 17.35
C SER A 54 20.14 -6.86 18.50
N LYS A 55 20.63 -6.39 19.66
CA LYS A 55 21.08 -7.25 20.78
C LYS A 55 19.97 -7.65 21.74
N ALA A 56 19.01 -6.79 21.94
CA ALA A 56 17.84 -7.05 22.78
C ALA A 56 16.67 -7.61 21.99
N ALA A 57 16.62 -7.30 20.69
CA ALA A 57 15.55 -7.69 19.79
C ALA A 57 14.16 -7.36 20.39
N MET A 58 13.24 -8.30 20.33
CA MET A 58 11.86 -8.11 20.82
C MET A 58 11.76 -7.97 22.36
N GLN A 59 12.80 -8.25 23.12
CA GLN A 59 12.84 -8.05 24.57
C GLN A 59 13.44 -6.70 24.97
N TRP A 60 13.60 -5.78 24.03
CA TRP A 60 14.27 -4.49 24.24
C TRP A 60 13.72 -3.66 25.42
N PRO A 61 12.41 -3.65 25.75
CA PRO A 61 11.93 -2.88 26.89
C PRO A 61 12.46 -3.39 28.23
N MET A 62 12.69 -4.69 28.36
CA MET A 62 13.22 -5.32 29.57
C MET A 62 14.74 -5.32 29.61
N GLU A 63 15.40 -5.14 28.47
CA GLU A 63 16.87 -5.11 28.31
C GLU A 63 17.33 -3.72 27.83
N TRP A 64 16.73 -2.66 28.39
CA TRP A 64 17.00 -1.28 27.98
C TRP A 64 18.45 -0.88 28.20
N ASP A 65 19.08 -0.38 27.13
CA ASP A 65 20.44 0.17 27.14
C ASP A 65 20.49 1.48 26.36
N SER A 66 20.39 2.60 27.06
CA SER A 66 20.38 3.95 26.50
C SER A 66 21.57 4.24 25.58
N ALA A 67 22.75 3.70 25.88
CA ALA A 67 23.95 3.93 25.08
C ALA A 67 23.89 3.22 23.74
N SER A 68 23.33 2.02 23.72
CA SER A 68 23.07 1.25 22.50
C SER A 68 22.01 1.95 21.65
N VAL A 69 20.91 2.41 22.26
CA VAL A 69 19.83 3.15 21.58
C VAL A 69 20.36 4.46 20.96
N GLU A 70 21.13 5.24 21.71
CA GLU A 70 21.76 6.47 21.16
C GLU A 70 22.67 6.16 19.97
N THR A 71 23.39 5.02 20.02
CA THR A 71 24.25 4.61 18.90
C THR A 71 23.44 4.26 17.66
N ASP A 72 22.33 3.56 17.82
CA ASP A 72 21.41 3.21 16.72
C ASP A 72 20.85 4.50 16.10
N PHE A 73 20.30 5.42 16.90
CA PHE A 73 19.71 6.66 16.41
C PHE A 73 20.73 7.56 15.70
N ARG A 74 21.97 7.63 16.20
CA ARG A 74 23.04 8.35 15.49
C ARG A 74 23.34 7.71 14.13
N LYS A 75 23.44 6.38 14.06
CA LYS A 75 23.65 5.65 12.81
C LYS A 75 22.47 5.85 11.85
N MET A 76 21.23 5.80 12.33
CA MET A 76 20.04 6.09 11.52
C MET A 76 20.07 7.51 10.95
N ARG A 77 20.43 8.52 11.76
CA ARG A 77 20.62 9.88 11.27
C ARG A 77 21.68 9.96 10.16
N GLU A 78 22.83 9.31 10.33
CA GLU A 78 23.90 9.24 9.31
C GLU A 78 23.43 8.55 8.03
N MET A 79 22.44 7.66 8.11
CA MET A 79 21.78 7.04 6.96
C MET A 79 20.74 7.93 6.28
N GLY A 80 20.39 9.07 6.87
CA GLY A 80 19.35 9.96 6.36
C GLY A 80 17.95 9.59 6.82
N VAL A 81 17.82 8.78 7.89
CA VAL A 81 16.54 8.51 8.54
C VAL A 81 16.03 9.79 9.19
N ASN A 82 14.79 10.16 8.88
CA ASN A 82 14.12 11.31 9.51
C ASN A 82 12.92 10.90 10.37
N THR A 83 12.44 9.66 10.24
CA THR A 83 11.31 9.12 11.01
C THR A 83 11.57 7.66 11.38
N VAL A 84 11.28 7.28 12.61
CA VAL A 84 11.40 5.91 13.11
C VAL A 84 10.05 5.44 13.61
N ARG A 85 9.58 4.30 13.10
CA ARG A 85 8.47 3.54 13.66
C ARG A 85 9.00 2.57 14.71
N LEU A 86 8.26 2.38 15.78
CA LEU A 86 8.62 1.44 16.85
C LEU A 86 7.36 0.94 17.54
N ASP A 87 7.40 -0.32 17.95
CA ASP A 87 6.28 -0.95 18.64
C ASP A 87 6.43 -0.80 20.15
N LEU A 88 5.39 -0.31 20.80
CA LEU A 88 5.30 -0.21 22.24
C LEU A 88 4.71 -1.51 22.80
N VAL A 89 5.46 -2.18 23.67
CA VAL A 89 5.00 -3.43 24.28
C VAL A 89 3.89 -3.15 25.27
N TRP A 90 2.64 -3.39 24.90
CA TRP A 90 1.49 -3.12 25.75
C TRP A 90 1.63 -3.72 27.16
N ALA A 91 2.02 -5.01 27.26
CA ALA A 91 2.24 -5.67 28.55
C ALA A 91 3.30 -4.99 29.45
N TRP A 92 4.21 -4.21 28.87
CA TRP A 92 5.21 -3.44 29.61
C TRP A 92 4.63 -2.13 30.15
N PHE A 93 3.76 -1.48 29.40
CA PHE A 93 3.07 -0.24 29.82
C PHE A 93 1.97 -0.51 30.83
N GLU A 94 1.23 -1.63 30.70
CA GLU A 94 0.11 -2.00 31.56
C GLU A 94 0.25 -3.46 32.06
N PRO A 95 1.17 -3.73 33.01
CA PRO A 95 1.43 -5.08 33.48
C PRO A 95 0.24 -5.70 34.26
N ARG A 96 -0.67 -4.88 34.77
CA ARG A 96 -1.92 -5.26 35.38
C ARG A 96 -3.03 -4.32 34.89
N PRO A 97 -4.30 -4.76 34.85
CA PRO A 97 -5.42 -3.93 34.39
C PRO A 97 -5.48 -2.56 35.11
N GLY A 98 -5.26 -1.49 34.36
CA GLY A 98 -5.29 -0.11 34.88
C GLY A 98 -4.10 0.32 35.74
N ASP A 99 -3.07 -0.52 35.86
CA ASP A 99 -1.84 -0.22 36.62
C ASP A 99 -0.70 0.09 35.65
N TYR A 100 -0.41 1.36 35.44
CA TYR A 100 0.56 1.82 34.47
C TYR A 100 1.97 1.80 35.04
N ASN A 101 2.90 1.18 34.32
CA ASN A 101 4.31 1.06 34.70
C ASN A 101 5.06 2.38 34.47
N PRO A 102 5.48 3.10 35.53
CA PRO A 102 6.20 4.35 35.38
C PRO A 102 7.57 4.18 34.68
N ALA A 103 8.19 2.99 34.78
CA ALA A 103 9.46 2.74 34.11
C ALA A 103 9.29 2.66 32.58
N ALA A 104 8.17 2.13 32.09
CA ALA A 104 7.87 2.11 30.66
C ALA A 104 7.74 3.54 30.08
N PHE A 105 7.03 4.41 30.80
CA PHE A 105 6.91 5.81 30.40
C PHE A 105 8.24 6.56 30.47
N ALA A 106 9.05 6.31 31.51
CA ALA A 106 10.39 6.91 31.62
C ALA A 106 11.32 6.47 30.48
N GLN A 107 11.23 5.21 30.03
CA GLN A 107 11.96 4.74 28.85
C GLN A 107 11.48 5.44 27.56
N LEU A 108 10.18 5.63 27.38
CA LEU A 108 9.64 6.37 26.24
C LEU A 108 10.08 7.84 26.28
N ASP A 109 10.05 8.48 27.44
CA ASP A 109 10.55 9.84 27.63
C ASP A 109 12.04 9.95 27.22
N GLU A 110 12.86 8.99 27.63
CA GLU A 110 14.28 8.94 27.25
C GLU A 110 14.46 8.69 25.74
N LEU A 111 13.68 7.78 25.15
CA LEU A 111 13.70 7.51 23.71
C LEU A 111 13.32 8.76 22.90
N ILE A 112 12.30 9.50 23.33
CA ILE A 112 11.90 10.78 22.73
C ILE A 112 13.07 11.77 22.78
N GLN A 113 13.77 11.87 23.90
CA GLN A 113 14.94 12.75 24.02
C GLN A 113 16.08 12.30 23.11
N ILE A 114 16.33 10.99 22.97
CA ILE A 114 17.35 10.45 22.05
C ILE A 114 16.98 10.80 20.60
N ALA A 115 15.73 10.54 20.20
CA ALA A 115 15.23 10.87 18.87
C ALA A 115 15.34 12.38 18.57
N HIS A 116 14.91 13.20 19.51
CA HIS A 116 15.00 14.67 19.44
C HIS A 116 16.44 15.15 19.18
N ARG A 117 17.43 14.69 19.98
CA ARG A 117 18.84 15.07 19.80
C ARG A 117 19.41 14.67 18.44
N ASN A 118 18.87 13.60 17.86
CA ASN A 118 19.28 13.12 16.56
C ASN A 118 18.44 13.70 15.40
N GLY A 119 17.47 14.58 15.68
CA GLY A 119 16.61 15.20 14.66
C GLY A 119 15.68 14.21 13.96
N ILE A 120 15.30 13.13 14.65
CA ILE A 120 14.48 12.04 14.14
C ILE A 120 13.11 12.12 14.80
N TYR A 121 12.05 12.04 13.98
CA TYR A 121 10.68 11.92 14.46
C TYR A 121 10.34 10.47 14.80
N LEU A 122 9.35 10.29 15.68
CA LEU A 122 8.87 8.97 16.08
C LEU A 122 7.43 8.74 15.59
N GLN A 123 7.14 7.51 15.21
CA GLN A 123 5.80 6.98 15.00
C GLN A 123 5.61 5.78 15.95
N PRO A 124 5.18 6.01 17.19
CA PRO A 124 4.93 4.93 18.13
C PRO A 124 3.67 4.15 17.74
N CYS A 125 3.79 2.81 17.74
CA CYS A 125 2.68 1.88 17.58
C CYS A 125 2.23 1.39 18.97
N LEU A 126 0.93 1.55 19.31
CA LEU A 126 0.47 1.49 20.69
C LEU A 126 0.07 0.09 21.17
N PHE A 127 -0.84 -0.57 20.46
CA PHE A 127 -1.41 -1.85 20.88
C PHE A 127 -0.88 -2.98 20.01
N VAL A 128 0.35 -3.38 20.29
CA VAL A 128 1.00 -4.49 19.61
C VAL A 128 0.92 -5.73 20.50
N GLY A 129 0.21 -6.73 20.04
CA GLY A 129 0.08 -8.01 20.76
C GLY A 129 0.82 -9.14 20.08
N ASN A 130 0.93 -9.03 18.77
CA ASN A 130 1.65 -9.96 17.92
C ASN A 130 2.88 -9.28 17.34
N GLU A 131 3.97 -10.01 17.27
CA GLU A 131 5.17 -9.54 16.62
C GLU A 131 5.87 -10.71 15.95
N VAL A 132 6.20 -10.55 14.67
CA VAL A 132 6.86 -11.59 13.88
C VAL A 132 6.10 -12.94 13.93
N GLY A 133 4.77 -12.90 13.91
CA GLY A 133 3.92 -14.09 13.96
C GLY A 133 3.78 -14.75 15.34
N GLU A 134 4.24 -14.12 16.41
CA GLU A 134 4.12 -14.63 17.79
C GLU A 134 3.41 -13.63 18.70
N ALA A 135 2.39 -14.06 19.42
CA ALA A 135 1.62 -13.23 20.35
C ALA A 135 2.38 -13.01 21.69
N ILE A 136 3.62 -12.53 21.61
CA ILE A 136 4.53 -12.42 22.74
C ILE A 136 4.37 -11.16 23.58
N TRP A 137 3.76 -10.13 23.01
CA TRP A 137 3.54 -8.84 23.66
C TRP A 137 2.10 -8.61 24.12
N ASP A 138 1.26 -9.61 23.88
CA ASP A 138 -0.12 -9.60 24.39
C ASP A 138 -0.14 -9.57 25.92
N VAL A 139 -1.07 -8.84 26.47
CA VAL A 139 -1.20 -8.71 27.93
C VAL A 139 -1.65 -10.02 28.58
N PRO A 140 -0.90 -10.57 29.54
CA PRO A 140 -1.22 -11.90 30.12
C PRO A 140 -2.56 -11.92 30.88
N TRP A 141 -3.02 -10.77 31.36
CA TRP A 141 -4.29 -10.62 32.06
C TRP A 141 -5.50 -10.56 31.12
N ARG A 142 -5.32 -10.53 29.79
CA ARG A 142 -6.41 -10.60 28.80
C ARG A 142 -7.23 -11.89 28.93
N GLN A 143 -6.57 -13.02 29.22
CA GLN A 143 -7.22 -14.30 29.53
C GLN A 143 -8.22 -14.75 28.45
N GLY A 144 -7.89 -14.56 27.18
CA GLY A 144 -8.74 -14.95 26.04
C GLY A 144 -9.91 -14.00 25.75
N ARG A 145 -10.05 -12.86 26.45
CA ARG A 145 -11.01 -11.82 26.07
C ARG A 145 -10.71 -11.29 24.69
N HIS A 146 -11.74 -10.87 23.98
CA HIS A 146 -11.60 -10.33 22.64
C HIS A 146 -11.07 -8.90 22.66
N PRO A 147 -9.90 -8.59 22.08
CA PRO A 147 -9.29 -7.24 22.19
C PRO A 147 -10.17 -6.17 21.56
N HIS A 148 -10.88 -6.45 20.48
CA HIS A 148 -11.66 -5.47 19.74
C HIS A 148 -13.16 -5.44 20.08
N ALA A 149 -13.61 -6.23 21.07
CA ALA A 149 -15.03 -6.36 21.36
C ALA A 149 -15.38 -6.54 22.84
N ASP A 150 -14.50 -7.08 23.67
CA ASP A 150 -14.78 -7.26 25.10
C ASP A 150 -14.86 -5.89 25.78
N PRO A 151 -15.95 -5.56 26.51
CA PRO A 151 -16.13 -4.24 27.10
C PRO A 151 -15.03 -3.82 28.09
N GLU A 152 -14.46 -4.77 28.82
CA GLU A 152 -13.38 -4.49 29.77
C GLU A 152 -12.06 -4.23 29.02
N MET A 153 -11.77 -4.97 27.95
CA MET A 153 -10.62 -4.70 27.10
C MET A 153 -10.73 -3.31 26.47
N LEU A 154 -11.86 -3.01 25.83
CA LEU A 154 -12.11 -1.69 25.22
C LEU A 154 -11.96 -0.55 26.22
N ARG A 155 -12.42 -0.75 27.46
CA ARG A 155 -12.27 0.25 28.55
C ARG A 155 -10.81 0.48 28.92
N LEU A 156 -10.01 -0.59 29.06
CA LEU A 156 -8.60 -0.52 29.45
C LEU A 156 -7.76 0.09 28.32
N GLU A 157 -7.94 -0.38 27.10
CA GLU A 157 -7.28 0.17 25.92
C GLU A 157 -7.59 1.65 25.72
N THR A 158 -8.86 2.05 25.83
CA THR A 158 -9.28 3.44 25.75
C THR A 158 -8.64 4.31 26.84
N ASN A 159 -8.49 3.80 28.05
CA ASN A 159 -7.87 4.53 29.16
C ASN A 159 -6.36 4.70 28.92
N LEU A 160 -5.66 3.65 28.46
CA LEU A 160 -4.23 3.74 28.14
C LEU A 160 -3.99 4.68 26.96
N ALA A 161 -4.81 4.61 25.90
CA ALA A 161 -4.75 5.52 24.77
C ALA A 161 -4.94 7.00 25.20
N ALA A 162 -5.91 7.26 26.10
CA ALA A 162 -6.10 8.57 26.68
C ALA A 162 -4.90 9.05 27.51
N GLU A 163 -4.22 8.14 28.21
CA GLU A 163 -3.00 8.47 28.98
C GLU A 163 -1.84 8.84 28.04
N PHE A 164 -1.66 8.15 26.89
CA PHE A 164 -0.70 8.55 25.86
C PHE A 164 -1.03 9.95 25.30
N GLY A 165 -2.28 10.20 24.90
CA GLY A 165 -2.70 11.53 24.43
C GLY A 165 -2.47 12.63 25.46
N ARG A 166 -2.76 12.35 26.73
CA ARG A 166 -2.56 13.32 27.83
C ARG A 166 -1.08 13.62 28.09
N ARG A 167 -0.19 12.63 28.02
CA ARG A 167 1.25 12.81 28.27
C ARG A 167 1.96 13.45 27.10
N TYR A 168 1.66 13.01 25.89
CA TYR A 168 2.44 13.30 24.71
C TYR A 168 1.73 14.12 23.62
N GLY A 169 0.51 14.55 23.86
CA GLY A 169 -0.28 15.32 22.88
C GLY A 169 0.32 16.67 22.45
N HIS A 170 1.41 17.10 23.09
CA HIS A 170 2.16 18.31 22.71
C HIS A 170 3.64 18.01 22.35
N GLU A 171 4.01 16.73 22.29
CA GLU A 171 5.41 16.32 22.05
C GLU A 171 5.71 16.31 20.54
N THR A 172 6.40 17.34 20.07
CA THR A 172 6.64 17.53 18.63
C THR A 172 7.63 16.57 18.00
N THR A 173 8.35 15.78 18.79
CA THR A 173 9.22 14.68 18.31
C THR A 173 8.37 13.50 17.83
N ILE A 174 7.13 13.36 18.29
CA ILE A 174 6.17 12.39 17.75
C ILE A 174 5.57 12.97 16.47
N GLN A 175 5.60 12.20 15.38
CA GLN A 175 5.07 12.60 14.08
C GLN A 175 3.61 12.19 13.91
N SER A 176 3.25 11.00 14.39
CA SER A 176 1.90 10.42 14.30
C SER A 176 1.77 9.25 15.27
N TRP A 177 0.52 8.88 15.58
CA TRP A 177 0.23 7.67 16.33
C TRP A 177 -0.17 6.54 15.39
N ASP A 178 0.46 5.39 15.54
CA ASP A 178 -0.02 4.14 15.00
C ASP A 178 -0.80 3.38 16.08
N LEU A 179 -2.05 3.03 15.81
CA LEU A 179 -2.90 2.45 16.86
C LEU A 179 -2.54 1.00 17.15
N THR A 180 -2.10 0.25 16.15
CA THR A 180 -1.76 -1.17 16.27
C THR A 180 -1.02 -1.64 15.03
N ASP A 181 -0.22 -2.67 15.19
CA ASP A 181 0.46 -3.36 14.10
C ASP A 181 -0.33 -4.58 13.66
N GLU A 182 -0.61 -4.68 12.36
CA GLU A 182 -1.20 -5.82 11.66
C GLU A 182 -2.29 -6.56 12.49
N PRO A 183 -3.36 -5.87 12.90
CA PRO A 183 -4.29 -6.33 13.93
C PRO A 183 -4.95 -7.70 13.70
N PRO A 184 -5.12 -8.21 12.45
CA PRO A 184 -5.69 -9.54 12.23
C PRO A 184 -4.91 -10.68 12.89
N PHE A 185 -3.60 -10.53 13.04
CA PHE A 185 -2.77 -11.60 13.63
C PHE A 185 -3.04 -11.84 15.12
N TRP A 186 -3.53 -10.85 15.85
CA TRP A 186 -3.86 -11.02 17.27
C TRP A 186 -5.05 -11.94 17.49
N ASN A 187 -5.99 -11.89 16.55
CA ASN A 187 -7.31 -12.47 16.75
C ASN A 187 -7.92 -12.94 15.44
N ALA A 188 -7.09 -13.55 14.59
CA ALA A 188 -7.44 -13.99 13.25
C ALA A 188 -8.83 -14.65 13.19
N GLY A 189 -9.67 -14.18 12.29
CA GLY A 189 -10.98 -14.74 12.01
C GLY A 189 -12.08 -14.48 13.05
N LYS A 190 -11.84 -13.63 14.08
CA LYS A 190 -12.83 -13.31 15.12
C LYS A 190 -13.28 -11.85 15.12
N THR A 191 -12.52 -10.95 14.52
CA THR A 191 -12.88 -9.53 14.44
C THR A 191 -13.77 -9.29 13.23
N THR A 192 -14.93 -8.68 13.45
CA THR A 192 -15.83 -8.23 12.36
C THR A 192 -15.51 -6.81 11.93
N ASP A 193 -16.05 -6.39 10.79
CA ASP A 193 -15.97 -5.00 10.31
C ASP A 193 -16.44 -3.99 11.37
N ALA A 194 -17.58 -4.26 11.99
CA ALA A 194 -18.14 -3.39 13.02
C ALA A 194 -17.25 -3.29 14.27
N MET A 195 -16.60 -4.39 14.67
CA MET A 195 -15.67 -4.40 15.79
C MET A 195 -14.44 -3.55 15.46
N ALA A 196 -13.87 -3.71 14.27
CA ALA A 196 -12.71 -2.93 13.81
C ALA A 196 -13.01 -1.42 13.78
N ILE A 197 -14.14 -1.03 13.19
CA ILE A 197 -14.58 0.38 13.15
C ILE A 197 -14.73 0.92 14.57
N ASN A 198 -15.46 0.22 15.44
CA ASN A 198 -15.72 0.68 16.80
C ASN A 198 -14.44 0.78 17.63
N TRP A 199 -13.56 -0.21 17.52
CA TRP A 199 -12.28 -0.19 18.24
C TRP A 199 -11.42 1.00 17.77
N THR A 200 -11.23 1.17 16.46
CA THR A 200 -10.44 2.27 15.89
C THR A 200 -11.01 3.62 16.33
N ARG A 201 -12.34 3.80 16.27
CA ARG A 201 -13.03 5.02 16.71
C ARG A 201 -12.80 5.32 18.18
N LEU A 202 -12.91 4.30 19.04
CA LEU A 202 -12.75 4.48 20.50
C LEU A 202 -11.31 4.86 20.84
N ILE A 203 -10.33 4.17 20.27
CA ILE A 203 -8.92 4.41 20.55
C ILE A 203 -8.47 5.76 19.98
N ALA A 204 -8.75 6.05 18.72
CA ALA A 204 -8.45 7.33 18.11
C ALA A 204 -9.14 8.48 18.85
N GLY A 205 -10.43 8.32 19.20
CA GLY A 205 -11.19 9.29 19.98
C GLY A 205 -10.61 9.52 21.38
N ALA A 206 -10.03 8.50 21.99
CA ALA A 206 -9.39 8.62 23.31
C ALA A 206 -8.13 9.50 23.25
N ILE A 207 -7.30 9.30 22.23
CA ILE A 207 -6.10 10.11 21.99
C ILE A 207 -6.51 11.57 21.70
N ARG A 208 -7.42 11.76 20.73
CA ARG A 208 -7.86 13.08 20.25
C ARG A 208 -8.50 13.97 21.31
N ARG A 209 -8.92 13.43 22.47
CA ARG A 209 -9.40 14.25 23.59
C ARG A 209 -8.35 15.19 24.16
N SER A 210 -7.07 14.83 24.10
CA SER A 210 -5.96 15.61 24.66
C SER A 210 -4.89 15.95 23.64
N ASP A 211 -4.95 15.32 22.46
CA ASP A 211 -3.97 15.44 21.39
C ASP A 211 -4.70 15.90 20.11
N THR A 212 -4.41 17.12 19.71
CA THR A 212 -4.94 17.70 18.46
C THR A 212 -3.84 17.92 17.43
N LEU A 213 -2.61 17.49 17.74
CA LEU A 213 -1.42 17.70 16.92
C LEU A 213 -1.15 16.53 16.00
N HIS A 214 -1.18 15.31 16.52
CA HIS A 214 -0.66 14.14 15.83
C HIS A 214 -1.72 13.43 14.98
N PRO A 215 -1.44 13.20 13.69
CA PRO A 215 -2.26 12.33 12.84
C PRO A 215 -2.26 10.89 13.35
N ILE A 216 -3.31 10.16 13.03
CA ILE A 216 -3.55 8.77 13.48
C ILE A 216 -3.62 7.84 12.27
N VAL A 217 -3.01 6.66 12.39
CA VAL A 217 -3.03 5.57 11.42
C VAL A 217 -3.22 4.22 12.11
N VAL A 218 -3.56 3.20 11.35
CA VAL A 218 -3.52 1.79 11.75
C VAL A 218 -2.56 1.08 10.80
N GLY A 219 -1.60 0.33 11.34
CA GLY A 219 -0.67 -0.51 10.57
C GLY A 219 -1.43 -1.63 9.86
N THR A 220 -1.56 -1.56 8.55
CA THR A 220 -2.41 -2.44 7.75
C THR A 220 -1.57 -3.40 6.91
N ASP A 221 -1.68 -4.69 7.16
CA ASP A 221 -0.97 -5.73 6.42
C ASP A 221 -1.49 -5.94 4.99
N ALA A 222 -0.77 -6.72 4.19
CA ALA A 222 -1.13 -7.02 2.82
C ALA A 222 -2.44 -7.82 2.68
N GLN A 223 -2.85 -8.59 3.69
CA GLN A 223 -4.09 -9.37 3.68
C GLN A 223 -5.28 -8.50 4.05
N ASP A 224 -5.11 -7.60 5.02
CA ASP A 224 -6.14 -6.64 5.40
C ASP A 224 -6.58 -5.77 4.23
N ILE A 225 -5.66 -5.37 3.37
CA ILE A 225 -5.99 -4.57 2.18
C ILE A 225 -7.03 -5.29 1.30
N THR A 226 -7.01 -6.61 1.26
CA THR A 226 -7.86 -7.40 0.38
C THR A 226 -9.15 -7.90 1.04
N HIS A 227 -9.14 -8.24 2.31
CA HIS A 227 -10.31 -8.87 2.95
C HIS A 227 -10.37 -8.74 4.47
N GLY A 228 -9.40 -8.11 5.12
CA GLY A 228 -9.37 -7.98 6.57
C GLY A 228 -10.37 -6.96 7.13
N PRO A 229 -10.70 -7.06 8.41
CA PRO A 229 -11.64 -6.14 9.07
C PRO A 229 -11.08 -4.73 9.23
N PHE A 230 -9.74 -4.57 9.26
CA PHE A 230 -9.06 -3.26 9.33
C PHE A 230 -8.65 -2.73 7.96
N ARG A 231 -9.24 -3.26 6.87
CA ARG A 231 -8.94 -2.75 5.52
C ARG A 231 -9.23 -1.25 5.39
N PRO A 232 -8.51 -0.55 4.51
CA PRO A 232 -8.60 0.90 4.35
C PRO A 232 -10.04 1.44 4.23
N ASP A 233 -10.88 0.78 3.45
CA ASP A 233 -12.28 1.21 3.25
C ASP A 233 -13.13 1.14 4.52
N ASN A 234 -12.77 0.27 5.45
CA ASN A 234 -13.56 0.01 6.63
C ASN A 234 -13.25 1.00 7.76
N ILE A 235 -11.99 1.41 7.89
CA ILE A 235 -11.52 2.31 8.96
C ILE A 235 -11.30 3.75 8.48
N LEU A 236 -11.64 4.05 7.23
CA LEU A 236 -11.32 5.31 6.56
C LEU A 236 -11.68 6.55 7.37
N ASP A 237 -12.87 6.57 7.97
CA ASP A 237 -13.38 7.75 8.70
C ASP A 237 -12.71 7.95 10.07
N GLU A 238 -12.03 6.94 10.58
CA GLU A 238 -11.49 6.93 11.94
C GLU A 238 -10.00 7.29 12.01
N VAL A 239 -9.30 7.24 10.88
CA VAL A 239 -7.86 7.53 10.77
C VAL A 239 -7.61 8.78 9.92
N ASP A 240 -6.43 9.37 9.98
CA ASP A 240 -6.11 10.58 9.21
C ASP A 240 -5.42 10.25 7.88
N PHE A 241 -4.65 9.18 7.83
CA PHE A 241 -4.03 8.63 6.64
C PHE A 241 -4.03 7.09 6.71
N LEU A 242 -3.69 6.45 5.61
CA LEU A 242 -3.67 5.00 5.47
C LEU A 242 -2.24 4.48 5.41
N SER A 243 -2.04 3.23 5.73
CA SER A 243 -0.77 2.54 5.60
C SER A 243 -0.88 1.26 4.77
N VAL A 244 0.27 0.80 4.27
CA VAL A 244 0.41 -0.49 3.60
C VAL A 244 1.74 -1.14 3.97
N HIS A 245 1.72 -2.48 4.13
CA HIS A 245 2.87 -3.34 4.37
C HIS A 245 3.04 -4.31 3.19
N PRO A 246 3.65 -3.88 2.07
CA PRO A 246 3.71 -4.67 0.83
C PRO A 246 4.78 -5.76 0.88
N TYR A 247 4.47 -6.90 1.48
CA TYR A 247 5.33 -8.07 1.52
C TYR A 247 4.85 -9.16 0.54
N PRO A 248 5.43 -9.26 -0.66
CA PRO A 248 5.04 -10.32 -1.61
C PRO A 248 5.25 -11.72 -1.06
N VAL A 249 6.28 -11.93 -0.23
CA VAL A 249 6.60 -13.24 0.35
C VAL A 249 5.51 -13.77 1.27
N TYR A 250 4.75 -12.90 1.93
CA TYR A 250 3.66 -13.27 2.83
C TYR A 250 2.29 -13.32 2.15
N ASN A 251 2.22 -12.92 0.89
CA ASN A 251 0.98 -12.96 0.11
C ASN A 251 1.19 -13.66 -1.26
N PRO A 252 1.52 -14.96 -1.27
CA PRO A 252 1.82 -15.68 -2.52
C PRO A 252 0.60 -15.84 -3.43
N SER A 253 -0.62 -15.74 -2.91
CA SER A 253 -1.84 -15.76 -3.74
C SER A 253 -1.96 -14.52 -4.63
N LEU A 254 -1.48 -13.38 -4.15
CA LEU A 254 -1.44 -12.14 -4.91
C LEU A 254 -0.15 -12.01 -5.72
N PHE A 255 0.97 -12.50 -5.19
CA PHE A 255 2.31 -12.41 -5.80
C PHE A 255 2.94 -13.80 -5.96
N PRO A 256 2.49 -14.62 -6.94
CA PRO A 256 3.03 -15.96 -7.15
C PRO A 256 4.43 -15.95 -7.80
N ASP A 257 5.08 -14.82 -7.88
CA ASP A 257 6.28 -14.57 -8.67
C ASP A 257 7.56 -14.51 -7.83
N PRO A 258 8.74 -14.69 -8.45
CA PRO A 258 10.02 -14.38 -7.81
C PRO A 258 10.14 -12.90 -7.41
N LEU A 259 11.01 -12.60 -6.43
CA LEU A 259 11.21 -11.26 -5.86
C LEU A 259 11.49 -10.17 -6.91
N LEU A 260 12.23 -10.47 -7.97
CA LEU A 260 12.55 -9.54 -9.05
C LEU A 260 11.75 -9.84 -10.33
N SER A 261 10.45 -10.07 -10.20
CA SER A 261 9.52 -10.07 -11.32
C SER A 261 8.84 -8.71 -11.43
N GLU A 262 8.28 -8.42 -12.59
CA GLU A 262 7.58 -7.15 -12.81
C GLU A 262 6.41 -6.97 -11.81
N ARG A 263 5.63 -8.02 -11.55
CA ARG A 263 4.50 -7.96 -10.61
C ARG A 263 4.94 -7.63 -9.18
N THR A 264 6.01 -8.24 -8.69
CA THR A 264 6.54 -8.01 -7.35
C THR A 264 7.25 -6.66 -7.21
N THR A 265 7.84 -6.15 -8.27
CA THR A 265 8.43 -4.80 -8.26
C THR A 265 7.40 -3.67 -8.33
N TYR A 266 6.14 -4.00 -8.63
CA TYR A 266 4.98 -3.11 -8.50
C TYR A 266 4.22 -3.27 -7.18
N ALA A 267 4.63 -4.14 -6.27
CA ALA A 267 3.83 -4.47 -5.08
C ALA A 267 3.46 -3.24 -4.25
N ALA A 268 4.44 -2.40 -3.92
CA ALA A 268 4.19 -1.19 -3.13
C ALA A 268 3.32 -0.18 -3.89
N ALA A 269 3.59 0.05 -5.17
CA ALA A 269 2.80 0.97 -5.98
C ALA A 269 1.34 0.54 -6.14
N PHE A 270 1.11 -0.75 -6.33
CA PHE A 270 -0.24 -1.32 -6.42
C PHE A 270 -1.01 -1.11 -5.12
N GLN A 271 -0.42 -1.45 -3.97
CA GLN A 271 -1.09 -1.31 -2.67
C GLN A 271 -1.33 0.16 -2.32
N VAL A 272 -0.38 1.05 -2.60
CA VAL A 272 -0.56 2.51 -2.45
C VAL A 272 -1.72 3.01 -3.33
N ALA A 273 -1.76 2.59 -4.60
CA ALA A 273 -2.82 3.00 -5.51
C ALA A 273 -4.20 2.44 -5.11
N LEU A 274 -4.25 1.16 -4.70
CA LEU A 274 -5.48 0.49 -4.24
C LEU A 274 -6.05 1.16 -2.99
N SER A 275 -5.23 1.33 -1.96
CA SER A 275 -5.64 1.95 -0.69
C SER A 275 -5.97 3.44 -0.88
N GLY A 276 -5.16 4.17 -1.63
CA GLY A 276 -5.37 5.60 -1.92
C GLY A 276 -6.65 5.90 -2.70
N GLY A 277 -7.15 4.91 -3.45
CA GLY A 277 -8.46 5.00 -4.10
C GLY A 277 -9.64 5.17 -3.15
N ALA A 278 -9.46 4.88 -1.85
CA ALA A 278 -10.42 5.18 -0.80
C ALA A 278 -10.49 6.67 -0.44
N GLY A 279 -9.50 7.48 -0.85
CA GLY A 279 -9.56 8.94 -0.75
C GLY A 279 -8.69 9.58 0.33
N LYS A 280 -7.77 8.84 0.94
CA LYS A 280 -6.78 9.39 1.89
C LYS A 280 -5.34 9.13 1.42
N PRO A 281 -4.36 9.95 1.87
CA PRO A 281 -2.95 9.69 1.62
C PRO A 281 -2.51 8.35 2.19
N VAL A 282 -1.53 7.72 1.55
CA VAL A 282 -1.05 6.37 1.91
C VAL A 282 0.45 6.39 2.16
N MET A 283 0.87 5.82 3.29
CA MET A 283 2.26 5.58 3.65
C MET A 283 2.63 4.12 3.38
N VAL A 284 3.78 3.88 2.79
CA VAL A 284 4.46 2.58 2.87
C VAL A 284 5.09 2.51 4.25
N GLN A 285 4.41 1.86 5.18
CA GLN A 285 4.78 1.87 6.60
C GLN A 285 5.73 0.75 6.97
N GLU A 286 5.69 -0.34 6.21
CA GLU A 286 6.71 -1.39 6.22
C GLU A 286 6.97 -1.91 4.82
N MET A 287 8.20 -2.28 4.55
CA MET A 287 8.60 -2.99 3.34
C MET A 287 10.00 -3.56 3.53
N GLY A 288 10.21 -4.80 3.14
CA GLY A 288 11.51 -5.44 3.29
C GLY A 288 11.57 -6.80 2.60
N ALA A 289 12.73 -7.44 2.70
CA ALA A 289 12.94 -8.83 2.34
C ALA A 289 14.15 -9.38 3.12
N SER A 290 14.08 -10.67 3.50
CA SER A 290 15.10 -11.29 4.32
C SER A 290 16.28 -11.81 3.52
N SER A 291 17.50 -11.51 3.97
CA SER A 291 18.71 -12.09 3.41
C SER A 291 18.93 -13.58 3.80
N ALA A 292 18.09 -14.12 4.66
CA ALA A 292 17.98 -15.56 4.86
C ALA A 292 17.24 -16.29 3.73
N GLN A 293 16.48 -15.55 2.90
CA GLN A 293 15.67 -16.11 1.81
C GLN A 293 16.15 -15.65 0.41
N GLN A 294 16.80 -14.48 0.34
CA GLN A 294 17.23 -13.84 -0.91
C GLN A 294 18.66 -13.31 -0.77
N THR A 295 19.38 -13.14 -1.87
CA THR A 295 20.70 -12.48 -1.79
C THR A 295 20.57 -10.98 -1.52
N PRO A 296 21.50 -10.38 -0.77
CA PRO A 296 21.46 -8.95 -0.45
C PRO A 296 21.36 -8.02 -1.67
N GLU A 297 21.98 -8.38 -2.80
CA GLU A 297 21.94 -7.62 -4.05
C GLU A 297 20.56 -7.68 -4.70
N ARG A 298 19.84 -8.80 -4.61
CA ARG A 298 18.47 -8.91 -5.10
C ARG A 298 17.52 -8.09 -4.25
N ILE A 299 17.70 -8.11 -2.92
CA ILE A 299 16.93 -7.29 -1.99
C ILE A 299 17.12 -5.80 -2.29
N ALA A 300 18.34 -5.35 -2.51
CA ALA A 300 18.65 -3.97 -2.85
C ALA A 300 17.92 -3.51 -4.13
N ARG A 301 17.92 -4.33 -5.18
CA ARG A 301 17.20 -4.06 -6.44
C ARG A 301 15.67 -4.03 -6.22
N TYR A 302 15.14 -4.97 -5.46
CA TYR A 302 13.73 -5.03 -5.12
C TYR A 302 13.27 -3.78 -4.37
N LEU A 303 14.00 -3.37 -3.32
CA LEU A 303 13.69 -2.17 -2.55
C LEU A 303 13.76 -0.92 -3.43
N ARG A 304 14.81 -0.79 -4.23
CA ARG A 304 14.98 0.34 -5.15
C ARG A 304 13.79 0.47 -6.09
N ALA A 305 13.41 -0.57 -6.83
CA ALA A 305 12.28 -0.53 -7.75
C ALA A 305 10.97 -0.15 -7.04
N ASN A 306 10.67 -0.80 -5.91
CA ASN A 306 9.43 -0.52 -5.16
C ASN A 306 9.39 0.89 -4.56
N LEU A 307 10.49 1.44 -4.05
CA LEU A 307 10.55 2.80 -3.51
C LEU A 307 10.19 3.84 -4.58
N TYR A 308 10.80 3.77 -5.77
CA TYR A 308 10.51 4.72 -6.84
C TYR A 308 9.11 4.50 -7.42
N SER A 309 8.66 3.26 -7.59
CA SER A 309 7.32 2.97 -8.09
C SER A 309 6.24 3.43 -7.10
N ALA A 310 6.42 3.23 -5.79
CA ALA A 310 5.50 3.75 -4.77
C ALA A 310 5.48 5.29 -4.72
N LEU A 311 6.63 5.95 -4.90
CA LEU A 311 6.68 7.41 -5.05
C LEU A 311 5.89 7.86 -6.28
N SER A 312 6.02 7.17 -7.42
CA SER A 312 5.23 7.38 -8.64
C SER A 312 3.73 7.22 -8.39
N ALA A 313 3.33 6.26 -7.57
CA ALA A 313 1.93 6.04 -7.18
C ALA A 313 1.39 7.12 -6.25
N GLY A 314 2.26 7.87 -5.55
CA GLY A 314 1.89 8.97 -4.67
C GLY A 314 1.97 8.65 -3.19
N ALA A 315 2.80 7.70 -2.78
CA ALA A 315 3.08 7.44 -1.37
C ALA A 315 3.53 8.72 -0.65
N ASN A 316 3.05 8.95 0.58
CA ASN A 316 3.36 10.12 1.38
C ASN A 316 4.39 9.87 2.48
N GLY A 317 5.00 8.69 2.51
CA GLY A 317 6.07 8.29 3.42
C GLY A 317 6.55 6.88 3.13
N PHE A 318 7.75 6.56 3.63
CA PHE A 318 8.44 5.30 3.37
C PHE A 318 9.19 4.87 4.62
N LEU A 319 8.71 3.86 5.31
CA LEU A 319 9.39 3.23 6.44
C LEU A 319 9.72 1.78 6.06
N LEU A 320 10.94 1.35 6.31
CA LEU A 320 11.39 0.02 5.93
C LEU A 320 11.50 -0.91 7.14
N TRP A 321 11.08 -2.13 7.00
CA TRP A 321 11.37 -3.22 7.93
C TRP A 321 12.68 -3.88 7.51
N CYS A 322 13.75 -3.77 8.29
CA CYS A 322 13.92 -2.95 9.48
C CYS A 322 15.32 -2.28 9.49
N PHE A 323 15.66 -1.55 10.52
CA PHE A 323 16.95 -0.84 10.62
C PHE A 323 18.14 -1.81 10.59
N THR A 324 18.13 -2.84 11.45
CA THR A 324 19.30 -3.72 11.65
C THR A 324 18.88 -5.18 11.81
N ASP A 325 19.77 -6.09 11.42
CA ASP A 325 19.59 -7.52 11.69
C ASP A 325 19.60 -7.81 13.20
N ALA A 326 18.99 -8.90 13.58
CA ALA A 326 19.08 -9.44 14.93
C ALA A 326 20.48 -10.02 15.19
N ALA A 327 21.04 -9.80 16.38
CA ALA A 327 22.33 -10.36 16.76
C ALA A 327 22.22 -11.88 16.97
N PRO A 328 23.27 -12.66 16.63
CA PRO A 328 23.22 -14.13 16.69
C PRO A 328 22.83 -14.71 18.05
N GLU A 329 23.14 -14.04 19.15
CA GLU A 329 22.74 -14.45 20.50
C GLU A 329 21.21 -14.42 20.72
N THR A 330 20.47 -13.67 19.92
CA THR A 330 19.00 -13.58 20.00
C THR A 330 18.28 -14.68 19.21
N TYR A 331 18.96 -15.41 18.31
CA TYR A 331 18.33 -16.41 17.43
C TYR A 331 17.66 -17.57 18.19
N ARG A 332 18.02 -17.81 19.45
CA ARG A 332 17.40 -18.82 20.29
C ARG A 332 16.21 -18.30 21.09
N ARG A 333 15.94 -17.00 21.03
CA ARG A 333 14.82 -16.35 21.72
C ARG A 333 13.55 -16.42 20.85
N ILE A 334 12.40 -16.31 21.48
CA ILE A 334 11.14 -16.05 20.78
C ILE A 334 11.21 -14.58 20.31
N PRO A 335 10.75 -14.26 19.09
CA PRO A 335 10.12 -15.15 18.09
C PRO A 335 11.13 -15.85 17.16
N TYR A 336 12.37 -15.40 17.10
CA TYR A 336 13.36 -15.78 16.08
C TYR A 336 13.64 -17.27 15.99
N ARG A 337 13.57 -18.00 17.12
CA ARG A 337 13.76 -19.47 17.11
C ARG A 337 12.74 -20.22 16.23
N ARG A 338 11.57 -19.62 15.96
CA ARG A 338 10.51 -20.17 15.10
C ARG A 338 10.42 -19.46 13.74
N ALA A 339 10.88 -18.21 13.67
CA ALA A 339 10.86 -17.37 12.49
C ALA A 339 12.30 -16.93 12.12
N PRO A 340 13.19 -17.86 11.70
CA PRO A 340 14.59 -17.53 11.46
C PRO A 340 14.80 -16.54 10.32
N HIS A 341 13.86 -16.44 9.38
CA HIS A 341 13.92 -15.47 8.29
C HIS A 341 13.81 -14.03 8.80
N GLU A 342 13.12 -13.79 9.91
CA GLU A 342 12.95 -12.45 10.50
C GLU A 342 14.26 -11.88 11.11
N THR A 343 15.26 -12.70 11.28
CA THR A 343 16.55 -12.26 11.85
C THR A 343 17.39 -11.40 10.91
N GLN A 344 17.06 -11.31 9.62
CA GLN A 344 17.94 -10.73 8.59
C GLN A 344 17.20 -9.84 7.57
N PHE A 345 16.31 -8.97 8.04
CA PHE A 345 15.67 -7.93 7.22
C PHE A 345 16.42 -6.58 7.24
N GLY A 346 17.48 -6.47 8.04
CA GLY A 346 18.15 -5.21 8.30
C GLY A 346 18.71 -4.51 7.06
N LEU A 347 18.61 -3.18 7.03
CA LEU A 347 19.40 -2.33 6.16
C LEU A 347 20.89 -2.38 6.52
N THR A 348 21.17 -2.69 7.79
CA THR A 348 22.51 -2.94 8.30
C THR A 348 22.58 -4.34 8.92
N THR A 349 23.79 -4.89 8.99
CA THR A 349 24.07 -6.07 9.80
C THR A 349 23.98 -5.73 11.29
N TRP A 350 23.81 -6.74 12.14
CA TRP A 350 23.72 -6.59 13.60
C TRP A 350 24.92 -5.87 14.24
N ASP A 351 26.09 -5.93 13.61
CA ASP A 351 27.34 -5.27 14.02
C ASP A 351 27.57 -3.91 13.34
N GLY A 352 26.56 -3.40 12.62
CA GLY A 352 26.49 -2.04 12.13
C GLY A 352 27.08 -1.78 10.74
N HIS A 353 27.38 -2.80 9.95
CA HIS A 353 27.80 -2.62 8.55
C HIS A 353 26.61 -2.43 7.62
N ASP A 354 26.72 -1.51 6.67
CA ASP A 354 25.67 -1.31 5.68
C ASP A 354 25.56 -2.53 4.76
N ARG A 355 24.33 -3.01 4.56
CA ARG A 355 23.99 -3.95 3.48
C ARG A 355 23.79 -3.21 2.15
N PRO A 356 23.82 -3.89 1.00
CA PRO A 356 23.47 -3.27 -0.29
C PRO A 356 22.13 -2.52 -0.25
N ALA A 357 21.13 -3.03 0.47
CA ALA A 357 19.84 -2.36 0.71
C ALA A 357 19.99 -1.04 1.47
N GLY A 358 20.88 -0.97 2.45
CA GLY A 358 21.19 0.27 3.18
C GLY A 358 21.85 1.34 2.30
N ALA A 359 22.68 0.93 1.34
CA ALA A 359 23.26 1.86 0.37
C ALA A 359 22.18 2.46 -0.54
N GLU A 360 21.24 1.64 -1.05
CA GLU A 360 20.10 2.12 -1.85
C GLU A 360 19.18 3.05 -1.04
N TYR A 361 18.94 2.71 0.23
CA TYR A 361 18.17 3.55 1.14
C TYR A 361 18.81 4.94 1.29
N ARG A 362 20.12 5.04 1.49
CA ARG A 362 20.83 6.35 1.60
C ARG A 362 20.67 7.21 0.34
N ILE A 363 20.75 6.56 -0.84
CA ILE A 363 20.55 7.26 -2.12
C ILE A 363 19.12 7.78 -2.20
N PHE A 364 18.13 6.95 -1.88
CA PHE A 364 16.73 7.35 -1.92
C PHE A 364 16.40 8.44 -0.91
N SER A 365 16.84 8.30 0.35
CA SER A 365 16.63 9.31 1.39
C SER A 365 17.25 10.67 1.00
N GLY A 366 18.51 10.68 0.56
CA GLY A 366 19.16 11.89 0.11
C GLY A 366 18.52 12.53 -1.12
N LEU A 367 17.86 11.74 -1.97
CA LEU A 367 17.05 12.25 -3.07
C LEU A 367 15.76 12.91 -2.54
N MET A 368 15.05 12.27 -1.60
CA MET A 368 13.80 12.80 -1.04
C MET A 368 13.99 14.15 -0.35
N GLU A 369 15.11 14.36 0.34
CA GLU A 369 15.46 15.67 0.94
C GLU A 369 15.57 16.81 -0.06
N ARG A 370 15.83 16.51 -1.34
CA ARG A 370 16.01 17.52 -2.41
C ARG A 370 14.72 17.86 -3.14
N LEU A 371 13.64 17.09 -2.95
CA LEU A 371 12.40 17.31 -3.66
C LEU A 371 11.58 18.42 -3.00
N ASP A 372 11.26 19.44 -3.78
CA ASP A 372 10.25 20.44 -3.38
C ASP A 372 8.88 20.00 -3.93
N LEU A 373 8.09 19.36 -3.09
CA LEU A 373 6.75 18.88 -3.42
C LEU A 373 5.65 19.94 -3.24
N THR A 374 5.99 21.19 -2.95
CA THR A 374 5.03 22.26 -2.72
C THR A 374 4.13 22.47 -3.93
N GLY A 375 2.82 22.31 -3.71
CA GLY A 375 1.80 22.43 -4.75
C GLY A 375 1.78 21.30 -5.78
N LEU A 376 2.48 20.19 -5.51
CA LEU A 376 2.47 18.99 -6.36
C LEU A 376 1.58 17.92 -5.77
N ALA A 377 0.93 17.19 -6.66
CA ALA A 377 0.13 16.00 -6.34
C ALA A 377 0.31 14.95 -7.44
N PRO A 378 -0.02 13.69 -7.16
CA PRO A 378 -0.08 12.68 -8.21
C PRO A 378 -0.95 13.14 -9.38
N ALA A 379 -0.47 12.96 -10.62
CA ALA A 379 -1.19 13.36 -11.83
C ALA A 379 -2.57 12.69 -11.92
N ARG A 380 -3.49 13.26 -12.71
CA ARG A 380 -4.81 12.67 -12.94
C ARG A 380 -4.71 11.27 -13.54
N LEU A 381 -5.70 10.44 -13.24
CA LEU A 381 -5.79 9.09 -13.76
C LEU A 381 -6.16 9.10 -15.26
N ASP A 382 -5.53 8.22 -16.03
CA ASP A 382 -5.91 7.89 -17.41
C ASP A 382 -6.98 6.79 -17.43
N ALA A 383 -6.98 5.93 -16.38
CA ALA A 383 -7.94 4.85 -16.21
C ALA A 383 -8.24 4.58 -14.72
N GLY A 384 -9.46 4.15 -14.44
CA GLY A 384 -9.88 3.70 -13.10
C GLY A 384 -10.28 2.24 -13.12
N VAL A 385 -9.57 1.40 -12.36
CA VAL A 385 -10.02 0.04 -12.04
C VAL A 385 -11.02 0.16 -10.92
N VAL A 386 -12.31 -0.08 -11.23
CA VAL A 386 -13.36 0.18 -10.24
C VAL A 386 -13.37 -0.88 -9.16
N VAL A 387 -13.31 -0.43 -7.91
CA VAL A 387 -13.46 -1.29 -6.73
C VAL A 387 -14.94 -1.32 -6.35
N PRO A 388 -15.62 -2.47 -6.49
CA PRO A 388 -17.02 -2.61 -6.09
C PRO A 388 -17.19 -2.45 -4.59
N PHE A 389 -18.31 -1.88 -4.16
CA PHE A 389 -18.58 -1.66 -2.74
C PHE A 389 -18.54 -2.94 -1.90
N GLU A 390 -19.01 -4.04 -2.49
CA GLU A 390 -19.19 -5.30 -1.79
C GLU A 390 -18.03 -6.28 -2.00
N TRP A 391 -16.95 -5.87 -2.64
CA TRP A 391 -15.86 -6.77 -3.04
C TRP A 391 -15.22 -7.56 -1.88
N SER A 392 -15.27 -7.02 -0.69
CA SER A 392 -14.69 -7.63 0.53
C SER A 392 -15.75 -8.00 1.57
N LYS A 393 -17.05 -8.02 1.22
CA LYS A 393 -18.14 -8.22 2.17
C LYS A 393 -18.91 -9.49 1.90
N PRO A 394 -19.06 -10.40 2.89
CA PRO A 394 -19.92 -11.54 2.78
C PRO A 394 -21.38 -11.13 2.55
N TYR A 395 -22.09 -11.89 1.75
CA TYR A 395 -23.50 -11.64 1.39
C TYR A 395 -24.42 -11.37 2.60
N GLY A 396 -24.16 -12.01 3.75
CA GLY A 396 -24.95 -11.83 4.97
C GLY A 396 -24.64 -10.57 5.78
N GLU A 397 -23.48 -9.94 5.61
CA GLU A 397 -23.04 -8.79 6.44
C GLU A 397 -23.61 -7.44 6.00
N LEU A 398 -24.06 -7.32 4.78
CA LEU A 398 -24.71 -6.11 4.26
C LEU A 398 -25.91 -5.63 5.07
N ARG A 399 -26.50 -6.52 5.84
CA ARG A 399 -27.64 -6.22 6.73
C ARG A 399 -27.28 -5.31 7.90
N SER A 400 -26.05 -5.46 8.41
CA SER A 400 -25.60 -4.69 9.57
C SER A 400 -25.33 -3.23 9.21
N LEU A 401 -25.20 -2.90 7.93
CA LEU A 401 -24.85 -1.56 7.47
C LEU A 401 -26.04 -0.61 7.35
N GLY A 402 -27.30 -1.12 7.48
CA GLY A 402 -28.50 -0.29 7.42
C GLY A 402 -28.56 0.62 6.21
N LEU A 403 -28.10 0.13 5.03
CA LEU A 403 -27.90 0.93 3.84
C LEU A 403 -29.22 1.56 3.37
N PRO A 404 -29.37 2.89 3.40
CA PRO A 404 -30.60 3.59 3.01
C PRO A 404 -31.00 3.36 1.55
N GLN A 405 -30.06 2.97 0.68
CA GLN A 405 -30.27 2.70 -0.74
C GLN A 405 -31.23 1.56 -1.02
N TYR A 406 -31.53 0.72 -0.06
CA TYR A 406 -32.55 -0.32 -0.21
C TYR A 406 -33.97 0.15 0.18
N GLY A 407 -34.25 1.44 0.05
CA GLY A 407 -35.61 1.99 0.20
C GLY A 407 -36.14 2.03 1.62
N GLY A 408 -35.25 1.96 2.63
CA GLY A 408 -35.65 2.05 4.04
C GLY A 408 -36.46 0.85 4.53
N VAL A 409 -36.59 -0.21 3.73
CA VAL A 409 -37.21 -1.45 4.17
C VAL A 409 -36.12 -2.28 4.87
N PRO A 410 -36.26 -2.56 6.18
CA PRO A 410 -35.34 -3.49 6.84
C PRO A 410 -35.38 -4.82 6.08
N TYR A 411 -34.27 -5.22 5.50
CA TYR A 411 -34.15 -6.57 4.98
C TYR A 411 -34.21 -7.54 6.17
N VAL A 412 -35.38 -8.09 6.42
CA VAL A 412 -35.58 -9.08 7.47
C VAL A 412 -35.23 -10.44 6.88
N SER A 413 -34.04 -10.91 7.13
CA SER A 413 -33.73 -12.32 6.91
C SER A 413 -33.86 -13.06 8.23
N ASN A 414 -34.48 -14.20 8.18
CA ASN A 414 -34.59 -15.13 9.30
C ASN A 414 -33.29 -15.95 9.49
N GLN A 415 -32.24 -15.63 8.76
CA GLN A 415 -30.96 -16.32 8.89
C GLN A 415 -30.10 -15.56 9.91
N GLU A 416 -29.61 -16.27 10.90
CA GLU A 416 -28.63 -15.79 11.86
C GLU A 416 -27.38 -15.28 11.09
N PRO A 417 -26.75 -14.19 11.55
CA PRO A 417 -25.42 -13.84 11.08
C PRO A 417 -24.51 -15.05 11.24
N GLY A 418 -23.98 -15.57 10.16
CA GLY A 418 -23.18 -16.78 10.17
C GLY A 418 -23.93 -18.06 9.80
N SER A 419 -25.25 -18.07 9.60
CA SER A 419 -25.97 -19.26 9.15
C SER A 419 -25.90 -19.49 7.63
N VAL A 420 -25.60 -18.45 6.85
CA VAL A 420 -25.11 -18.60 5.46
C VAL A 420 -23.63 -18.96 5.46
N ALA A 421 -22.99 -18.80 6.55
CA ALA A 421 -21.62 -19.08 6.89
C ALA A 421 -21.36 -20.52 7.34
N GLY A 422 -21.98 -21.47 6.79
CA GLY A 422 -21.32 -22.76 6.60
C GLY A 422 -20.25 -22.64 5.50
N GLN A 423 -20.03 -21.43 4.96
CA GLN A 423 -18.97 -21.12 4.01
C GLN A 423 -17.88 -20.36 4.77
N ASP A 424 -16.73 -21.00 4.85
CA ASP A 424 -15.56 -20.55 5.58
C ASP A 424 -15.16 -19.12 5.19
N GLN A 425 -14.82 -18.29 6.18
CA GLN A 425 -14.14 -17.01 5.96
C GLN A 425 -12.90 -17.18 5.07
N ALA A 426 -12.25 -18.35 5.14
CA ALA A 426 -11.15 -18.72 4.26
C ALA A 426 -11.53 -18.68 2.77
N ASP A 427 -12.65 -19.28 2.40
CA ASP A 427 -13.15 -19.27 1.02
C ASP A 427 -13.44 -17.86 0.50
N TYR A 428 -13.88 -16.98 1.39
CA TYR A 428 -14.20 -15.62 1.07
C TYR A 428 -12.92 -14.77 0.87
N GLY A 429 -11.94 -14.93 1.76
CA GLY A 429 -10.62 -14.31 1.63
C GLY A 429 -9.93 -14.70 0.33
N GLU A 430 -9.98 -15.96 -0.05
CA GLU A 430 -9.45 -16.44 -1.33
C GLU A 430 -10.11 -15.77 -2.55
N MET A 431 -11.42 -15.57 -2.55
CA MET A 431 -12.13 -14.94 -3.66
C MET A 431 -11.85 -13.43 -3.76
N SER A 432 -11.73 -12.74 -2.64
CA SER A 432 -11.34 -11.34 -2.62
C SER A 432 -9.89 -11.17 -3.08
N ALA A 433 -9.01 -12.09 -2.69
CA ALA A 433 -7.62 -12.12 -3.15
C ALA A 433 -7.54 -12.41 -4.67
N ASP A 434 -8.35 -13.31 -5.20
CA ASP A 434 -8.43 -13.60 -6.65
C ASP A 434 -8.83 -12.36 -7.46
N LEU A 435 -9.81 -11.59 -6.97
CA LEU A 435 -10.21 -10.34 -7.60
C LEU A 435 -9.09 -9.30 -7.52
N ALA A 436 -8.45 -9.16 -6.36
CA ALA A 436 -7.31 -8.28 -6.18
C ALA A 436 -6.11 -8.67 -7.08
N ALA A 437 -5.88 -9.97 -7.29
CA ALA A 437 -4.86 -10.48 -8.21
C ALA A 437 -5.18 -10.11 -9.69
N SER A 438 -6.45 -10.15 -10.07
CA SER A 438 -6.91 -9.64 -11.38
C SER A 438 -6.69 -8.13 -11.50
N TRP A 439 -6.91 -7.36 -10.43
CA TRP A 439 -6.63 -5.92 -10.39
C TRP A 439 -5.14 -5.62 -10.48
N LEU A 440 -4.29 -6.41 -9.82
CA LEU A 440 -2.83 -6.28 -9.95
C LEU A 440 -2.39 -6.55 -11.39
N SER A 441 -2.91 -7.59 -12.04
CA SER A 441 -2.64 -7.85 -13.46
C SER A 441 -3.07 -6.67 -14.33
N THR A 442 -4.26 -6.11 -14.08
CA THR A 442 -4.77 -4.91 -14.79
C THR A 442 -3.86 -3.70 -14.54
N PHE A 443 -3.39 -3.52 -13.31
CA PHE A 443 -2.47 -2.44 -12.96
C PHE A 443 -1.16 -2.54 -13.75
N VAL A 444 -0.54 -3.72 -13.81
CA VAL A 444 0.68 -3.97 -14.60
C VAL A 444 0.40 -3.72 -16.09
N LEU A 445 -0.70 -4.25 -16.63
CA LEU A 445 -1.07 -4.06 -18.05
C LEU A 445 -1.27 -2.58 -18.42
N THR A 446 -1.90 -1.79 -17.53
CA THR A 446 -2.05 -0.36 -17.75
C THR A 446 -0.72 0.37 -17.72
N ARG A 447 0.21 -0.01 -16.83
CA ARG A 447 1.58 0.55 -16.80
C ARG A 447 2.35 0.23 -18.07
N ARG A 448 2.31 -1.02 -18.52
CA ARG A 448 2.87 -1.45 -19.82
C ARG A 448 2.24 -0.72 -21.02
N ALA A 449 0.97 -0.34 -20.91
CA ALA A 449 0.30 0.47 -21.90
C ALA A 449 0.66 1.98 -21.82
N GLY A 450 1.50 2.38 -20.88
CA GLY A 450 1.88 3.78 -20.65
C GLY A 450 0.77 4.63 -20.02
N LEU A 451 -0.16 3.99 -19.29
CA LEU A 451 -1.32 4.63 -18.67
C LEU A 451 -1.14 4.73 -17.16
N ARG A 452 -1.60 5.82 -16.56
CA ARG A 452 -1.75 5.94 -15.12
C ARG A 452 -3.11 5.41 -14.69
N ALA A 453 -3.14 4.26 -14.02
CA ALA A 453 -4.33 3.69 -13.42
C ALA A 453 -4.37 3.92 -11.90
N GLY A 454 -5.58 4.02 -11.36
CA GLY A 454 -5.90 4.00 -9.93
C GLY A 454 -7.16 3.19 -9.67
N PHE A 455 -7.61 3.19 -8.41
CA PHE A 455 -8.68 2.30 -7.94
C PHE A 455 -9.85 3.10 -7.36
N PRO A 456 -10.62 3.82 -8.20
CA PRO A 456 -11.80 4.55 -7.72
C PRO A 456 -12.83 3.57 -7.15
N ARG A 457 -13.42 3.95 -6.00
CA ARG A 457 -14.49 3.17 -5.40
C ARG A 457 -15.78 3.32 -6.21
N GLU A 458 -16.67 2.34 -6.12
CA GLU A 458 -17.93 2.32 -6.84
C GLU A 458 -18.75 3.61 -6.67
N TYR A 459 -18.76 4.16 -5.43
CA TYR A 459 -19.52 5.38 -5.13
C TYR A 459 -18.74 6.69 -5.31
N ALA A 460 -17.49 6.62 -5.77
CA ALA A 460 -16.73 7.84 -6.09
C ALA A 460 -17.32 8.57 -7.31
N ASP A 461 -16.98 9.84 -7.47
CA ASP A 461 -17.30 10.60 -8.68
C ASP A 461 -16.33 10.20 -9.81
N TRP A 462 -16.84 9.61 -10.88
CA TRP A 462 -16.04 9.12 -12.01
C TRP A 462 -15.89 10.12 -13.15
N LYS A 463 -16.52 11.30 -13.06
CA LYS A 463 -16.61 12.26 -14.17
C LYS A 463 -15.25 12.69 -14.77
N ASP A 464 -14.20 12.73 -13.93
CA ASP A 464 -12.85 13.13 -14.34
C ASP A 464 -11.96 11.94 -14.74
N ILE A 465 -12.49 10.72 -14.76
CA ILE A 465 -11.79 9.51 -15.16
C ILE A 465 -12.26 9.14 -16.57
N PRO A 466 -11.39 9.18 -17.59
CA PRO A 466 -11.82 8.98 -18.97
C PRO A 466 -12.16 7.53 -19.32
N MET A 467 -11.55 6.56 -18.62
CA MET A 467 -11.79 5.12 -18.82
C MET A 467 -12.03 4.42 -17.50
N LEU A 468 -13.05 3.57 -17.42
CA LEU A 468 -13.28 2.63 -16.33
C LEU A 468 -12.97 1.22 -16.78
N LEU A 469 -12.30 0.46 -15.92
CA LEU A 469 -11.90 -0.92 -16.13
C LEU A 469 -12.57 -1.79 -15.06
N VAL A 470 -13.28 -2.82 -15.50
CA VAL A 470 -13.99 -3.78 -14.64
C VAL A 470 -13.53 -5.19 -15.02
N PRO A 471 -12.31 -5.58 -14.63
CA PRO A 471 -11.75 -6.88 -14.97
C PRO A 471 -12.38 -7.98 -14.12
N SER A 472 -12.90 -9.00 -14.76
CA SER A 472 -13.35 -10.25 -14.16
C SER A 472 -14.29 -10.08 -12.96
N PRO A 473 -15.34 -9.24 -13.06
CA PRO A 473 -16.25 -9.05 -11.93
C PRO A 473 -16.91 -10.36 -11.57
N LEU A 474 -16.82 -10.74 -10.29
CA LEU A 474 -17.51 -11.92 -9.80
C LEU A 474 -18.97 -11.59 -9.52
N THR A 475 -19.85 -12.25 -10.23
CA THR A 475 -21.28 -12.30 -9.94
C THR A 475 -21.67 -13.74 -9.71
N SER A 476 -21.00 -14.40 -8.77
CA SER A 476 -21.09 -15.85 -8.66
C SER A 476 -22.33 -16.29 -7.89
N ALA A 477 -23.18 -17.07 -8.55
CA ALA A 477 -24.21 -17.84 -7.88
C ALA A 477 -23.64 -19.01 -7.05
N LYS A 478 -22.38 -19.39 -7.29
CA LYS A 478 -21.78 -20.60 -6.73
C LYS A 478 -21.46 -20.49 -5.24
N LYS A 479 -21.14 -19.28 -4.74
CA LYS A 479 -20.81 -19.04 -3.34
C LYS A 479 -21.59 -17.88 -2.72
N ASN A 480 -22.69 -17.46 -3.33
CA ASN A 480 -23.49 -16.30 -2.90
C ASN A 480 -22.68 -15.01 -2.74
N LEU A 481 -21.59 -14.89 -3.49
CA LEU A 481 -20.74 -13.73 -3.48
C LEU A 481 -21.05 -12.88 -4.70
N ILE A 482 -21.54 -11.69 -4.46
CA ILE A 482 -21.83 -10.71 -5.49
C ILE A 482 -20.96 -9.49 -5.20
N HIS A 483 -19.86 -9.36 -5.96
CA HIS A 483 -19.03 -8.17 -5.87
C HIS A 483 -19.62 -6.99 -6.62
N VAL A 484 -20.35 -7.29 -7.70
CA VAL A 484 -20.95 -6.28 -8.58
C VAL A 484 -22.43 -6.55 -8.71
N HIS A 485 -23.25 -5.66 -8.18
CA HIS A 485 -24.71 -5.76 -8.20
C HIS A 485 -25.34 -4.90 -9.29
N THR A 486 -26.66 -5.02 -9.46
CA THR A 486 -27.41 -4.35 -10.55
C THR A 486 -27.18 -2.83 -10.59
N VAL A 487 -27.19 -2.15 -9.46
CA VAL A 487 -27.04 -0.69 -9.40
C VAL A 487 -25.68 -0.22 -9.92
N PHE A 488 -24.62 -1.01 -9.74
CA PHE A 488 -23.32 -0.73 -10.33
C PHE A 488 -23.42 -0.60 -11.86
N TRP A 489 -24.08 -1.55 -12.50
CA TRP A 489 -24.21 -1.55 -13.97
C TRP A 489 -25.09 -0.42 -14.48
N GLU A 490 -26.09 0.00 -13.72
CA GLU A 490 -26.90 1.21 -14.05
C GLU A 490 -26.02 2.47 -13.99
N ARG A 491 -25.18 2.61 -12.98
CA ARG A 491 -24.21 3.71 -12.90
C ARG A 491 -23.20 3.68 -14.05
N ALA A 492 -22.67 2.50 -14.36
CA ALA A 492 -21.74 2.30 -15.47
C ALA A 492 -22.39 2.67 -16.81
N LYS A 493 -23.66 2.29 -17.03
CA LYS A 493 -24.42 2.71 -18.23
C LYS A 493 -24.52 4.24 -18.32
N GLU A 494 -24.87 4.91 -17.22
CA GLU A 494 -25.00 6.35 -17.21
C GLU A 494 -23.67 7.05 -17.45
N TYR A 495 -22.57 6.58 -16.82
CA TYR A 495 -21.23 7.08 -17.11
C TYR A 495 -20.86 6.96 -18.59
N VAL A 496 -21.18 5.83 -19.22
CA VAL A 496 -20.94 5.63 -20.67
C VAL A 496 -21.80 6.56 -21.49
N ARG A 497 -23.13 6.67 -21.22
CA ARG A 497 -24.04 7.55 -21.94
C ARG A 497 -23.56 9.02 -21.95
N GLN A 498 -22.92 9.46 -20.87
CA GLN A 498 -22.36 10.80 -20.74
C GLN A 498 -21.05 11.00 -21.51
N GLY A 499 -20.41 9.95 -22.00
CA GLY A 499 -19.19 10.02 -22.81
C GLY A 499 -18.00 9.25 -22.28
N GLY A 500 -18.14 8.57 -21.12
CA GLY A 500 -17.11 7.72 -20.57
C GLY A 500 -16.82 6.48 -21.41
N VAL A 501 -15.68 5.86 -21.20
CA VAL A 501 -15.29 4.59 -21.83
C VAL A 501 -15.26 3.49 -20.79
N LEU A 502 -15.89 2.36 -21.07
CA LEU A 502 -15.95 1.20 -20.18
C LEU A 502 -15.28 0.00 -20.85
N TYR A 503 -14.42 -0.66 -20.12
CA TYR A 503 -13.94 -2.00 -20.43
C TYR A 503 -14.42 -2.99 -19.34
N ALA A 504 -14.91 -4.15 -19.77
CA ALA A 504 -15.17 -5.26 -18.85
C ALA A 504 -14.76 -6.57 -19.50
N SER A 505 -14.12 -7.44 -18.70
CA SER A 505 -13.84 -8.83 -19.06
C SER A 505 -14.72 -9.76 -18.24
N PHE A 506 -15.25 -10.80 -18.85
CA PHE A 506 -16.24 -11.68 -18.23
C PHE A 506 -15.68 -13.06 -17.95
N ASN A 507 -16.22 -13.70 -16.95
CA ASN A 507 -16.11 -15.14 -16.75
C ASN A 507 -17.46 -15.81 -17.02
N GLY A 508 -17.50 -17.14 -17.02
CA GLY A 508 -18.74 -17.87 -17.29
C GLY A 508 -19.82 -17.73 -16.21
N GLU A 509 -19.53 -17.08 -15.10
CA GLU A 509 -20.48 -16.83 -14.01
C GLU A 509 -20.97 -15.38 -13.98
N THR A 510 -20.51 -14.55 -14.90
CA THR A 510 -20.95 -13.16 -15.01
C THR A 510 -22.43 -13.06 -15.33
N ALA A 511 -23.19 -12.30 -14.55
CA ALA A 511 -24.60 -12.01 -14.77
C ALA A 511 -24.80 -10.50 -14.75
N ILE A 512 -25.22 -9.93 -15.87
CA ILE A 512 -25.43 -8.48 -16.02
C ILE A 512 -26.82 -8.25 -16.56
N PRO A 513 -27.72 -7.62 -15.81
CA PRO A 513 -28.99 -7.13 -16.35
C PRO A 513 -28.71 -6.14 -17.49
N ASP A 514 -29.57 -6.13 -18.48
CA ASP A 514 -29.45 -5.24 -19.64
C ASP A 514 -28.10 -5.30 -20.39
N MET A 515 -27.47 -6.48 -20.37
CA MET A 515 -26.18 -6.72 -21.01
C MET A 515 -26.20 -6.34 -22.51
N GLU A 516 -27.33 -6.60 -23.19
CA GLU A 516 -27.51 -6.27 -24.62
C GLU A 516 -27.34 -4.78 -24.87
N GLU A 517 -27.96 -3.94 -24.05
CA GLU A 517 -27.86 -2.47 -24.19
C GLU A 517 -26.44 -1.98 -23.95
N LEU A 518 -25.83 -2.42 -22.86
CA LEU A 518 -24.51 -1.92 -22.45
C LEU A 518 -23.39 -2.46 -23.32
N PHE A 519 -23.40 -3.75 -23.65
CA PHE A 519 -22.26 -4.44 -24.31
C PHE A 519 -22.54 -4.82 -25.78
N GLY A 520 -23.74 -4.60 -26.30
CA GLY A 520 -24.09 -5.00 -27.65
C GLY A 520 -24.07 -6.52 -27.87
N ALA A 521 -24.18 -7.28 -26.80
CA ALA A 521 -24.16 -8.74 -26.78
C ALA A 521 -24.97 -9.25 -25.59
N ARG A 522 -25.39 -10.52 -25.64
CA ARG A 522 -25.94 -11.21 -24.47
C ARG A 522 -25.15 -12.47 -24.16
N LEU A 523 -25.19 -12.89 -22.93
CA LEU A 523 -24.69 -14.20 -22.53
C LEU A 523 -25.64 -15.29 -23.04
N ALA A 524 -25.18 -16.10 -23.98
CA ALA A 524 -25.95 -17.19 -24.54
C ALA A 524 -25.76 -18.49 -23.77
N ASP A 525 -24.50 -18.77 -23.34
CA ASP A 525 -24.14 -19.97 -22.60
C ASP A 525 -22.72 -19.82 -22.02
N ARG A 526 -22.18 -20.89 -21.46
CA ARG A 526 -20.85 -21.02 -20.90
C ARG A 526 -20.12 -22.20 -21.53
N ALA A 527 -18.79 -22.09 -21.67
CA ALA A 527 -17.99 -23.19 -22.14
C ALA A 527 -16.77 -23.41 -21.21
N PRO A 528 -16.39 -24.66 -20.92
CA PRO A 528 -15.14 -24.93 -20.22
C PRO A 528 -13.97 -24.50 -21.08
N VAL A 529 -12.99 -23.87 -20.45
CA VAL A 529 -11.82 -23.30 -21.15
C VAL A 529 -10.54 -23.86 -20.55
N ARG A 530 -9.59 -24.26 -21.41
CA ARG A 530 -8.21 -24.66 -21.03
C ARG A 530 -7.15 -23.73 -21.62
N GLU A 531 -7.33 -23.39 -22.88
CA GLU A 531 -6.48 -22.45 -23.60
C GLU A 531 -7.37 -21.53 -24.40
N ILE A 532 -7.01 -20.24 -24.43
CA ILE A 532 -7.68 -19.21 -25.21
C ILE A 532 -6.71 -18.61 -26.19
N ARG A 533 -7.16 -18.51 -27.43
CA ARG A 533 -6.50 -17.74 -28.49
C ARG A 533 -7.47 -16.72 -29.03
N LEU A 534 -7.26 -15.45 -28.73
CA LEU A 534 -8.00 -14.35 -29.31
C LEU A 534 -7.30 -13.91 -30.61
N ARG A 535 -8.05 -13.84 -31.69
CA ARG A 535 -7.54 -13.36 -32.98
C ARG A 535 -8.33 -12.13 -33.43
N VAL A 536 -7.63 -11.04 -33.65
CA VAL A 536 -8.23 -9.80 -34.16
C VAL A 536 -8.72 -10.02 -35.60
N VAL A 537 -9.99 -9.67 -35.85
CA VAL A 537 -10.64 -9.80 -37.18
C VAL A 537 -10.96 -8.44 -37.78
N GLU A 538 -11.11 -7.38 -36.97
CA GLU A 538 -11.38 -6.02 -37.40
C GLU A 538 -10.34 -5.06 -36.76
N PRO A 539 -9.89 -4.02 -37.49
CA PRO A 539 -9.01 -3.00 -36.93
C PRO A 539 -9.63 -2.31 -35.72
N PHE A 540 -8.85 -2.12 -34.65
CA PHE A 540 -9.30 -1.45 -33.43
C PHE A 540 -8.12 -0.77 -32.73
N GLY A 541 -8.10 0.58 -32.69
CA GLY A 541 -6.91 1.33 -32.28
C GLY A 541 -5.68 0.85 -33.04
N GLY A 542 -4.57 0.58 -32.33
CA GLY A 542 -3.35 0.04 -32.93
C GLY A 542 -3.38 -1.45 -33.28
N LEU A 543 -4.46 -2.19 -32.96
CA LEU A 543 -4.61 -3.61 -33.30
C LEU A 543 -4.98 -3.81 -34.76
N LYS A 544 -4.42 -4.84 -35.39
CA LYS A 544 -4.62 -5.18 -36.81
C LYS A 544 -5.20 -6.58 -36.96
N PRO A 545 -6.02 -6.83 -38.00
CA PRO A 545 -6.46 -8.18 -38.32
C PRO A 545 -5.29 -9.16 -38.40
N GLY A 546 -5.41 -10.29 -37.69
CA GLY A 546 -4.36 -11.29 -37.57
C GLY A 546 -3.52 -11.18 -36.31
N ASP A 547 -3.58 -10.09 -35.55
CA ASP A 547 -2.96 -10.04 -34.20
C ASP A 547 -3.57 -11.11 -33.30
N GLU A 548 -2.73 -11.80 -32.53
CA GLU A 548 -3.16 -12.90 -31.62
C GLU A 548 -2.72 -12.64 -30.18
N PHE A 549 -3.58 -13.06 -29.23
CA PHE A 549 -3.34 -13.09 -27.80
C PHE A 549 -3.64 -14.49 -27.30
N ARG A 550 -2.76 -15.02 -26.43
CA ARG A 550 -2.86 -16.40 -25.95
C ARG A 550 -2.83 -16.47 -24.44
N TYR A 551 -3.72 -17.25 -23.87
CA TYR A 551 -3.82 -17.44 -22.43
C TYR A 551 -3.99 -18.92 -22.11
N ALA A 552 -3.36 -19.35 -21.01
CA ALA A 552 -3.66 -20.61 -20.36
C ALA A 552 -4.68 -20.34 -19.26
N ALA A 553 -5.83 -21.01 -19.27
CA ALA A 553 -6.74 -21.00 -18.16
C ALA A 553 -6.11 -21.81 -17.02
N GLY A 554 -5.74 -21.12 -15.93
CA GLY A 554 -4.95 -21.73 -14.86
C GLY A 554 -5.75 -22.65 -13.94
N GLY A 555 -5.14 -23.71 -13.59
CA GLY A 555 -5.02 -24.56 -12.40
C GLY A 555 -6.23 -25.01 -11.58
N ALA A 556 -7.32 -24.34 -11.51
CA ALA A 556 -8.53 -24.80 -10.81
C ALA A 556 -9.51 -25.37 -11.83
N ALA A 557 -10.12 -26.48 -11.49
CA ALA A 557 -11.08 -27.20 -12.31
C ALA A 557 -12.11 -26.24 -12.92
N ALA A 558 -12.09 -26.15 -14.26
CA ALA A 558 -13.08 -25.48 -15.10
C ALA A 558 -13.28 -23.97 -14.84
N ASP A 559 -12.31 -23.16 -15.30
CA ASP A 559 -12.66 -21.81 -15.68
C ASP A 559 -13.63 -21.86 -16.88
N TRP A 560 -14.76 -21.20 -16.71
CA TRP A 560 -15.77 -21.12 -17.73
C TRP A 560 -15.65 -19.80 -18.49
N GLY A 561 -15.52 -19.84 -19.81
CA GLY A 561 -15.65 -18.66 -20.67
C GLY A 561 -17.11 -18.34 -20.94
N ALA A 562 -17.42 -17.08 -21.19
CA ALA A 562 -18.73 -16.63 -21.61
C ALA A 562 -18.91 -16.86 -23.11
N ILE A 563 -19.98 -17.55 -23.52
CA ILE A 563 -20.40 -17.58 -24.93
C ILE A 563 -21.32 -16.40 -25.18
N LEU A 564 -20.86 -15.44 -25.98
CA LEU A 564 -21.60 -14.23 -26.29
C LEU A 564 -22.32 -14.35 -27.64
N GLU A 565 -23.59 -13.99 -27.67
CA GLU A 565 -24.36 -13.77 -28.86
C GLU A 565 -24.46 -12.27 -29.18
N LEU A 566 -24.02 -11.88 -30.36
CA LEU A 566 -24.00 -10.47 -30.79
C LEU A 566 -25.41 -9.87 -30.88
N LYS A 567 -25.59 -8.66 -30.32
CA LYS A 567 -26.86 -7.89 -30.31
C LYS A 567 -26.66 -6.42 -30.69
N GLY A 568 -25.93 -6.16 -31.76
CA GLY A 568 -25.67 -4.83 -32.24
C GLY A 568 -24.25 -4.32 -32.04
N GLY A 569 -23.45 -4.94 -31.17
CA GLY A 569 -22.03 -4.63 -31.05
C GLY A 569 -21.22 -5.06 -32.27
N LYS A 570 -20.00 -4.55 -32.41
CA LYS A 570 -19.05 -4.91 -33.46
C LYS A 570 -18.00 -5.90 -32.91
N VAL A 571 -17.85 -7.05 -33.60
CA VAL A 571 -16.79 -8.02 -33.22
C VAL A 571 -15.43 -7.48 -33.65
N ILE A 572 -14.52 -7.35 -32.69
CA ILE A 572 -13.13 -6.93 -32.91
C ILE A 572 -12.20 -8.14 -32.99
N ALA A 573 -12.43 -9.12 -32.12
CA ALA A 573 -11.66 -10.37 -32.12
C ALA A 573 -12.58 -11.57 -31.86
N THR A 574 -12.18 -12.73 -32.42
CA THR A 574 -12.81 -14.03 -32.17
C THR A 574 -11.89 -14.92 -31.38
N ASP A 575 -12.48 -15.93 -30.71
CA ASP A 575 -11.74 -17.03 -30.12
C ASP A 575 -11.31 -18.09 -31.16
N GLN A 576 -10.71 -19.19 -30.70
CA GLN A 576 -10.25 -20.29 -31.54
C GLN A 576 -11.39 -21.03 -32.28
N ASP A 577 -12.63 -20.91 -31.77
CA ASP A 577 -13.84 -21.53 -32.34
C ASP A 577 -14.60 -20.55 -33.26
N GLY A 578 -14.08 -19.34 -33.46
CA GLY A 578 -14.70 -18.27 -34.25
C GLY A 578 -15.82 -17.52 -33.54
N ARG A 579 -15.97 -17.69 -32.20
CA ARG A 579 -16.98 -17.00 -31.41
C ARG A 579 -16.53 -15.56 -31.08
N PRO A 580 -17.46 -14.59 -30.92
CA PRO A 580 -17.11 -13.24 -30.49
C PRO A 580 -16.35 -13.25 -29.15
N ALA A 581 -15.15 -12.65 -29.11
CA ALA A 581 -14.30 -12.59 -27.92
C ALA A 581 -14.01 -11.15 -27.46
N LEU A 582 -13.78 -10.21 -28.39
CA LEU A 582 -13.77 -8.79 -28.10
C LEU A 582 -14.89 -8.12 -28.91
N ILE A 583 -15.76 -7.39 -28.22
CA ILE A 583 -16.92 -6.72 -28.82
C ILE A 583 -16.87 -5.23 -28.45
N ALA A 584 -16.87 -4.36 -29.46
CA ALA A 584 -16.96 -2.92 -29.28
C ALA A 584 -18.40 -2.45 -29.46
N GLN A 585 -18.88 -1.58 -28.60
CA GLN A 585 -20.20 -1.00 -28.59
C GLN A 585 -20.11 0.53 -28.37
N THR A 586 -21.07 1.26 -28.88
CA THR A 586 -21.29 2.68 -28.56
C THR A 586 -22.63 2.82 -27.86
N LEU A 587 -22.66 3.57 -26.75
CA LEU A 587 -23.89 3.84 -26.02
C LEU A 587 -23.95 5.34 -25.65
N GLY A 588 -24.94 6.05 -26.16
CA GLY A 588 -24.99 7.49 -25.98
C GLY A 588 -23.78 8.19 -26.61
N LYS A 589 -23.01 8.92 -25.81
CA LYS A 589 -21.76 9.59 -26.23
C LYS A 589 -20.51 8.75 -25.97
N GLY A 590 -20.65 7.66 -25.24
CA GLY A 590 -19.51 6.85 -24.76
C GLY A 590 -19.32 5.56 -25.54
N LYS A 591 -18.38 4.77 -25.07
CA LYS A 591 -17.85 3.59 -25.75
C LYS A 591 -17.67 2.45 -24.77
N VAL A 592 -17.87 1.23 -25.22
CA VAL A 592 -17.71 0.02 -24.39
C VAL A 592 -16.92 -1.03 -25.15
N LEU A 593 -15.94 -1.64 -24.49
CA LEU A 593 -15.25 -2.83 -24.97
C LEU A 593 -15.53 -3.99 -24.01
N ALA A 594 -16.14 -5.04 -24.50
CA ALA A 594 -16.40 -6.27 -23.78
C ALA A 594 -15.38 -7.36 -24.18
N CYS A 595 -14.85 -8.09 -23.20
CA CYS A 595 -14.04 -9.29 -23.41
C CYS A 595 -14.78 -10.51 -22.84
N ALA A 596 -14.99 -11.55 -23.66
CA ALA A 596 -15.70 -12.76 -23.25
C ALA A 596 -14.92 -13.65 -22.26
N TYR A 597 -13.67 -13.30 -21.99
CA TYR A 597 -12.75 -14.11 -21.18
C TYR A 597 -12.08 -13.25 -20.10
N PRO A 598 -11.89 -13.78 -18.87
CA PRO A 598 -11.24 -13.06 -17.76
C PRO A 598 -9.71 -13.07 -17.93
N ILE A 599 -9.21 -12.40 -18.96
CA ILE A 599 -7.78 -12.45 -19.36
C ILE A 599 -6.84 -11.99 -18.26
N GLU A 600 -7.24 -11.02 -17.45
CA GLU A 600 -6.47 -10.51 -16.32
C GLU A 600 -6.35 -11.57 -15.21
N LYS A 601 -7.42 -12.32 -14.96
CA LYS A 601 -7.43 -13.45 -14.02
C LYS A 601 -6.50 -14.57 -14.52
N TYR A 602 -6.54 -14.90 -15.81
CA TYR A 602 -5.62 -15.89 -16.37
C TYR A 602 -4.16 -15.50 -16.15
N LEU A 603 -3.80 -14.26 -16.40
CA LEU A 603 -2.45 -13.76 -16.14
C LEU A 603 -2.09 -13.80 -14.65
N SER A 604 -3.04 -13.57 -13.75
CA SER A 604 -2.77 -13.53 -12.32
C SER A 604 -2.31 -14.87 -11.75
N HIS A 605 -2.79 -15.98 -12.31
CA HIS A 605 -2.46 -17.34 -11.85
C HIS A 605 -1.19 -17.93 -12.50
N VAL A 606 -0.62 -17.27 -13.51
CA VAL A 606 0.60 -17.75 -14.18
C VAL A 606 1.81 -17.05 -13.56
N PRO A 607 2.73 -17.78 -12.90
CA PRO A 607 3.98 -17.20 -12.42
C PRO A 607 4.79 -16.59 -13.56
N ALA A 608 5.38 -15.41 -13.36
CA ALA A 608 6.15 -14.66 -14.36
C ALA A 608 5.38 -14.41 -15.68
N ALA A 609 4.05 -14.21 -15.61
CA ALA A 609 3.21 -14.01 -16.79
C ALA A 609 3.65 -12.82 -17.66
N PHE A 610 4.23 -11.78 -17.05
CA PHE A 610 4.60 -10.53 -17.71
C PHE A 610 6.02 -10.59 -18.33
N GLY A 611 6.34 -11.67 -19.05
CA GLY A 611 7.58 -11.78 -19.81
C GLY A 611 7.52 -11.07 -21.19
N GLU A 612 8.58 -11.20 -21.96
CA GLU A 612 8.72 -10.57 -23.30
C GLU A 612 7.62 -10.97 -24.30
N SER A 613 7.10 -12.20 -24.20
CA SER A 613 6.05 -12.69 -25.10
C SER A 613 4.64 -12.23 -24.74
N GLU A 614 4.44 -11.65 -23.54
CA GLU A 614 3.14 -11.17 -23.09
C GLU A 614 2.81 -9.86 -23.83
N ASN A 615 1.68 -9.82 -24.52
CA ASN A 615 1.27 -8.70 -25.36
C ASN A 615 -0.12 -8.13 -25.08
N THR A 616 -0.78 -8.55 -23.99
CA THR A 616 -2.14 -8.11 -23.62
C THR A 616 -2.22 -6.60 -23.39
N HIS A 617 -1.15 -5.95 -22.98
CA HIS A 617 -1.08 -4.48 -22.84
C HIS A 617 -1.49 -3.75 -24.14
N ARG A 618 -1.34 -4.38 -25.33
CA ARG A 618 -1.78 -3.81 -26.61
C ARG A 618 -3.29 -3.64 -26.71
N ILE A 619 -4.07 -4.47 -26.01
CA ILE A 619 -5.54 -4.29 -25.92
C ILE A 619 -5.82 -3.00 -25.15
N TYR A 620 -5.13 -2.73 -24.07
CA TYR A 620 -5.26 -1.51 -23.27
C TYR A 620 -4.79 -0.26 -24.01
N GLN A 621 -3.70 -0.37 -24.78
CA GLN A 621 -3.26 0.71 -25.67
C GLN A 621 -4.33 1.03 -26.73
N ALA A 622 -4.86 0.01 -27.39
CA ALA A 622 -5.91 0.17 -28.40
C ALA A 622 -7.20 0.77 -27.80
N LEU A 623 -7.57 0.36 -26.59
CA LEU A 623 -8.68 0.92 -25.85
C LEU A 623 -8.45 2.41 -25.56
N ALA A 624 -7.26 2.78 -25.07
CA ALA A 624 -6.91 4.17 -24.79
C ALA A 624 -6.90 5.04 -26.06
N GLU A 625 -6.37 4.54 -27.17
CA GLU A 625 -6.42 5.22 -28.46
C GLU A 625 -7.87 5.44 -28.93
N TRP A 626 -8.69 4.38 -28.83
CA TRP A 626 -10.10 4.48 -29.18
C TRP A 626 -10.87 5.44 -28.27
N ALA A 627 -10.50 5.50 -26.98
CA ALA A 627 -11.03 6.44 -26.01
C ALA A 627 -10.55 7.88 -26.24
N GLY A 628 -9.48 8.10 -26.99
CA GLY A 628 -8.84 9.41 -27.15
C GLY A 628 -8.02 9.83 -25.92
N VAL A 629 -7.66 8.87 -25.06
CA VAL A 629 -6.85 9.13 -23.86
C VAL A 629 -5.40 9.40 -24.26
N GLN A 630 -4.87 10.50 -23.73
CA GLN A 630 -3.48 10.90 -23.95
C GLN A 630 -2.78 11.04 -22.59
N PRO A 631 -1.93 10.10 -22.20
CA PRO A 631 -1.14 10.21 -20.98
C PRO A 631 -0.31 11.50 -20.94
N LEU A 632 -0.07 12.00 -19.76
CA LEU A 632 0.74 13.22 -19.55
C LEU A 632 2.16 13.06 -20.07
N PHE A 633 2.74 11.86 -19.87
CA PHE A 633 4.05 11.44 -20.38
C PHE A 633 3.99 10.02 -20.91
N ARG A 634 4.87 9.70 -21.85
CA ARG A 634 5.06 8.36 -22.42
C ARG A 634 6.53 8.02 -22.50
N THR A 635 6.83 6.72 -22.41
CA THR A 635 8.14 6.14 -22.66
C THR A 635 8.12 5.30 -23.94
N ASP A 636 9.29 5.12 -24.55
CA ASP A 636 9.49 4.19 -25.66
C ASP A 636 9.87 2.76 -25.21
N HIS A 637 9.77 2.47 -23.90
CA HIS A 637 10.18 1.21 -23.30
C HIS A 637 9.03 0.59 -22.47
N LEU A 638 8.72 -0.68 -22.75
CA LEU A 638 7.56 -1.39 -22.19
C LEU A 638 7.64 -1.58 -20.68
N GLU A 639 8.82 -1.92 -20.16
CA GLU A 639 9.07 -2.26 -18.75
C GLU A 639 9.56 -1.05 -17.93
N VAL A 640 9.49 0.16 -18.51
CA VAL A 640 9.81 1.38 -17.78
C VAL A 640 8.53 2.16 -17.49
N GLU A 641 8.18 2.16 -16.22
CA GLU A 641 7.11 3.00 -15.69
C GLU A 641 7.49 4.47 -15.75
N VAL A 642 6.53 5.33 -16.07
CA VAL A 642 6.61 6.77 -15.84
C VAL A 642 5.38 7.25 -15.08
N GLY A 643 5.61 7.83 -13.90
CA GLY A 643 4.60 8.54 -13.13
C GLY A 643 4.94 10.02 -12.99
N ALA A 644 3.94 10.84 -12.67
CA ALA A 644 4.14 12.26 -12.49
C ALA A 644 3.52 12.77 -11.19
N LEU A 645 4.31 13.55 -10.44
CA LEU A 645 3.84 14.45 -9.39
C LEU A 645 3.74 15.84 -10.03
N ALA A 646 2.53 16.31 -10.27
CA ALA A 646 2.28 17.46 -11.13
C ALA A 646 1.65 18.63 -10.37
N GLY A 647 2.03 19.83 -10.75
CA GLY A 647 1.45 21.10 -10.29
C GLY A 647 1.28 22.10 -11.43
N SER A 648 1.08 23.36 -11.11
CA SER A 648 0.93 24.42 -12.10
C SER A 648 2.28 24.74 -12.76
N GLY A 649 2.48 24.26 -14.00
CA GLY A 649 3.64 24.56 -14.82
C GLY A 649 4.94 23.87 -14.45
N ARG A 650 4.94 22.99 -13.44
CA ARG A 650 6.10 22.19 -13.01
C ARG A 650 5.69 20.84 -12.41
N GLY A 651 6.65 19.96 -12.27
CA GLY A 651 6.46 18.69 -11.55
C GLY A 651 7.72 17.85 -11.55
N TYR A 652 7.56 16.65 -10.99
CA TYR A 652 8.56 15.60 -11.06
C TYR A 652 8.01 14.40 -11.81
N LEU A 653 8.80 13.85 -12.71
CA LEU A 653 8.60 12.53 -13.27
C LEU A 653 9.39 11.55 -12.42
N VAL A 654 8.76 10.46 -12.09
CA VAL A 654 9.40 9.31 -11.46
C VAL A 654 9.39 8.19 -12.47
N LEU A 655 10.58 7.75 -12.89
CA LEU A 655 10.76 6.62 -13.79
C LEU A 655 11.26 5.42 -12.99
N THR A 656 10.78 4.23 -13.31
CA THR A 656 11.25 2.98 -12.72
C THR A 656 11.41 1.93 -13.79
N ASN A 657 12.60 1.35 -13.88
CA ASN A 657 12.86 0.19 -14.73
C ASN A 657 12.52 -1.09 -13.94
N HIS A 658 11.55 -1.86 -14.42
CA HIS A 658 11.09 -3.11 -13.80
C HIS A 658 11.76 -4.36 -14.39
N SER A 659 12.77 -4.18 -15.26
CA SER A 659 13.49 -5.27 -15.90
C SER A 659 14.92 -5.43 -15.37
N ASP A 660 15.52 -6.59 -15.64
CA ASP A 660 16.91 -6.91 -15.34
C ASP A 660 17.89 -6.42 -16.40
N VAL A 661 17.41 -5.65 -17.39
CA VAL A 661 18.21 -5.05 -18.47
C VAL A 661 18.27 -3.53 -18.31
N ALA A 662 19.47 -2.97 -18.54
CA ALA A 662 19.63 -1.52 -18.56
C ALA A 662 18.90 -0.90 -19.76
N ALA A 663 18.22 0.20 -19.57
CA ALA A 663 17.39 0.88 -20.57
C ALA A 663 17.85 2.33 -20.80
N SER A 664 17.92 2.77 -22.06
CA SER A 664 18.05 4.17 -22.44
C SER A 664 16.70 4.66 -22.98
N VAL A 665 15.93 5.31 -22.16
CA VAL A 665 14.50 5.55 -22.37
C VAL A 665 14.26 6.96 -22.89
N ALA A 666 13.54 7.09 -24.00
CA ALA A 666 13.03 8.37 -24.46
C ALA A 666 11.69 8.67 -23.80
N VAL A 667 11.62 9.83 -23.15
CA VAL A 667 10.41 10.33 -22.50
C VAL A 667 9.85 11.50 -23.31
N THR A 668 8.56 11.43 -23.64
CA THR A 668 7.85 12.47 -24.39
C THR A 668 6.67 12.99 -23.58
N GLY A 669 6.59 14.31 -23.41
CA GLY A 669 5.47 14.97 -22.74
C GLY A 669 4.32 15.30 -23.73
N ARG A 670 3.09 15.23 -23.25
CA ARG A 670 1.91 15.70 -24.00
C ARG A 670 1.97 17.21 -24.27
N LYS A 671 2.54 17.97 -23.34
CA LYS A 671 2.79 19.40 -23.48
C LYS A 671 4.25 19.66 -23.83
N ALA A 672 4.50 20.79 -24.48
CA ALA A 672 5.85 21.24 -24.73
C ALA A 672 6.57 21.58 -23.40
N LEU A 673 7.80 21.10 -23.27
CA LEU A 673 8.65 21.33 -22.10
C LEU A 673 9.67 22.41 -22.39
N ARG A 674 9.96 23.26 -21.40
CA ARG A 674 11.02 24.28 -21.49
C ARG A 674 12.34 23.89 -20.79
N GLY A 675 12.30 22.85 -19.98
CA GLY A 675 13.49 22.35 -19.27
C GLY A 675 13.21 21.07 -18.50
N VAL A 676 14.20 20.23 -18.44
CA VAL A 676 14.20 18.96 -17.72
C VAL A 676 15.52 18.76 -17.01
N THR A 677 15.47 18.32 -15.76
CA THR A 677 16.66 18.16 -14.91
C THR A 677 16.53 16.90 -14.10
N GLN A 678 17.46 15.96 -14.21
CA GLN A 678 17.49 14.79 -13.35
C GLN A 678 17.96 15.21 -11.95
N VAL A 679 17.18 14.88 -10.93
CA VAL A 679 17.49 15.11 -9.52
C VAL A 679 18.08 13.84 -8.95
N THR A 680 19.22 13.95 -8.28
CA THR A 680 19.90 12.84 -7.60
C THR A 680 20.25 13.21 -6.17
N ALA A 681 20.62 12.26 -5.34
CA ALA A 681 21.12 12.55 -3.99
C ALA A 681 22.35 13.49 -4.00
N ALA A 682 23.19 13.41 -5.05
CA ALA A 682 24.39 14.23 -5.18
C ALA A 682 24.13 15.65 -5.75
N GLY A 683 22.99 15.85 -6.44
CA GLY A 683 22.68 17.16 -7.05
C GLY A 683 21.71 17.04 -8.22
N ALA A 684 21.64 18.08 -9.03
CA ALA A 684 20.76 18.19 -10.19
C ALA A 684 21.58 18.23 -11.48
N VAL A 685 21.20 17.42 -12.47
CA VAL A 685 21.88 17.30 -13.78
C VAL A 685 20.91 17.68 -14.88
N PRO A 686 21.17 18.76 -15.66
CA PRO A 686 20.32 19.10 -16.80
C PRO A 686 20.33 17.99 -17.85
N LEU A 687 19.15 17.69 -18.42
CA LEU A 687 19.00 16.76 -19.52
C LEU A 687 18.78 17.52 -20.83
N GLU A 688 19.28 16.98 -21.92
CA GLU A 688 19.10 17.57 -23.24
C GLU A 688 17.69 17.32 -23.76
N LEU A 689 16.97 18.40 -24.07
CA LEU A 689 15.62 18.37 -24.66
C LEU A 689 15.72 18.49 -26.18
N ARG A 690 15.29 17.45 -26.90
CA ARG A 690 15.29 17.38 -28.38
C ARG A 690 13.90 17.10 -28.92
N GLY A 691 13.33 18.00 -29.69
CA GLY A 691 12.03 17.79 -30.33
C GLY A 691 10.87 17.50 -29.36
N GLY A 692 10.96 18.03 -28.12
CA GLY A 692 9.95 17.80 -27.07
C GLY A 692 10.13 16.51 -26.28
N SER A 693 11.20 15.76 -26.52
CA SER A 693 11.57 14.54 -25.77
C SER A 693 12.96 14.65 -25.17
N PHE A 694 13.25 13.85 -24.17
CA PHE A 694 14.56 13.74 -23.54
C PHE A 694 14.86 12.26 -23.21
N ARG A 695 16.13 11.92 -22.94
CA ARG A 695 16.54 10.56 -22.61
C ARG A 695 17.02 10.44 -21.16
N VAL A 696 16.65 9.32 -20.55
CA VAL A 696 17.13 8.88 -19.24
C VAL A 696 17.72 7.51 -19.35
N ASN A 697 18.90 7.30 -18.77
CA ASN A 697 19.52 5.98 -18.69
C ASN A 697 19.20 5.38 -17.32
N LEU A 698 18.68 4.17 -17.31
CA LEU A 698 18.29 3.43 -16.13
C LEU A 698 19.02 2.09 -16.10
N GLU A 699 19.74 1.81 -15.03
CA GLU A 699 20.26 0.49 -14.73
C GLU A 699 19.13 -0.51 -14.45
N PRO A 700 19.40 -1.82 -14.41
CA PRO A 700 18.41 -2.81 -14.02
C PRO A 700 17.74 -2.48 -12.68
N PHE A 701 16.42 -2.51 -12.64
CA PHE A 701 15.62 -2.19 -11.45
C PHE A 701 15.94 -0.82 -10.84
N ALA A 702 16.40 0.15 -11.64
CA ALA A 702 16.73 1.49 -11.20
C ALA A 702 15.53 2.43 -11.33
N GLY A 703 15.54 3.44 -10.45
CA GLY A 703 14.64 4.58 -10.53
C GLY A 703 15.37 5.88 -10.84
N ALA A 704 14.65 6.84 -11.39
CA ALA A 704 15.13 8.21 -11.58
C ALA A 704 14.00 9.20 -11.34
N VAL A 705 14.37 10.38 -10.82
CA VAL A 705 13.46 11.52 -10.67
C VAL A 705 13.92 12.66 -11.57
N VAL A 706 13.01 13.18 -12.38
CA VAL A 706 13.30 14.28 -13.33
C VAL A 706 12.33 15.43 -13.05
N GLU A 707 12.87 16.57 -12.63
CA GLU A 707 12.12 17.82 -12.58
C GLU A 707 11.82 18.29 -14.01
N TYR A 708 10.58 18.65 -14.27
CA TYR A 708 10.17 19.23 -15.54
C TYR A 708 9.46 20.58 -15.34
N ARG A 709 9.50 21.42 -16.39
CA ARG A 709 8.76 22.66 -16.45
C ARG A 709 8.03 22.75 -17.80
N ASP A 710 6.74 23.03 -17.74
CA ASP A 710 5.92 23.24 -18.93
C ASP A 710 6.31 24.58 -19.60
N MET A 711 6.11 24.69 -20.92
CA MET A 711 6.05 26.00 -21.56
C MET A 711 4.79 26.74 -21.08
N PRO A 712 4.84 28.04 -20.91
CA PRO A 712 3.71 28.86 -20.49
C PRO A 712 2.46 28.69 -21.37
#